data_4c14fe6cdaefa139bac71863122f0ba6
#
_entry.id   4c14fe6cdaefa139bac71863122f0ba6
#
_cell.length_a   1.000
_cell.length_b   1.000
_cell.length_c   1.000
_cell.angle_alpha   90.00
_cell.angle_beta   90.00
_cell.angle_gamma   90.00
#
_symmetry.space_group_name_H-M   'P 1'
#
loop_
_entity.id
_entity.type
_entity.pdbx_description
1 polymer ?
#
loop_
_entity_poly.entity_id
_entity_poly.type
_entity_poly.pdbx_seq_one_letter_code
_entity_poly.pdbx_strand_id
1 'polypeptide(L)'
;MDNTDRLSVFISAMLDSMGFSRHMIDFRINNVIHIDTMGALENNYSGNILLGGKAEGTSIYGQGDTDIMYVIKCITVCGQHIIPPSSDHAVLYTEDSEVHNGYTWLRVGNHGQYDDFIMQARRLTVGPFSKPNFYLSSSAFIHFLQSLMIDISPLSSQCQYISGPSQPIITNGTPVDNVYAFPLQDWPAQASHWMERCGTNGWPPQNIVTPIVQSGCHIVPKGFKGSPSYHMEWCISFAVHEKSILQLFSITQKHFYILLKIMAKDLKERFPTLQDVLTSYTMKTVAMWQVELHHTRDWDRLHVLDRVMEALSFLKSCVENLNLPAYFIPENNLFEGKLNPCTADLLSGHLNTILSQGTRCVLTFPSIQQRLQIMQKPGHRLDIYCSSSEMFNFVCLFSRKYLALNVSTTYVLNTLSLINLPDMRRHRFLTQSVSKVMKATQAYVKIARIMNRGMPNKRMYELCRPLLLVASNNSGIDRMSGKVKLAGVLHVLGITNKAIVTLDSIKQRPLFGIFRKFHHRNIINQTYRFTKQDSDYVYAAIARLGRDNYVQQCISLDVRYTMEEMSIIPDVIKYELFHVPDIDLIGPYVYVDPDILRYYLLYKCHTELGDEANAQGAFNNLIRIATQESFDPHIEYREVALNVLGMCYLEKEDYLRSYSCFCRAMSLRPRLLAEKWSTSTPWHLAVLAYKLINR
;
A
#
# COMPACT_ATOMS: atom_id res chain seq x y z
N MET A 1 14.19 20.48 38.22
CA MET A 1 13.40 19.36 37.66
C MET A 1 12.83 18.60 38.82
N ASP A 2 11.54 18.58 38.92
CA ASP A 2 10.77 17.79 39.87
C ASP A 2 10.93 16.29 39.54
N ASN A 3 10.57 15.40 40.48
CA ASN A 3 10.61 13.94 40.22
C ASN A 3 9.65 13.52 39.12
N THR A 4 8.56 14.22 38.92
CA THR A 4 7.60 14.01 37.82
C THR A 4 8.21 14.37 36.49
N ASP A 5 8.92 15.49 36.37
CA ASP A 5 9.61 15.92 35.15
C ASP A 5 10.64 14.87 34.72
N ARG A 6 11.44 14.35 35.67
CA ARG A 6 12.46 13.32 35.41
C ARG A 6 11.82 12.01 34.89
N LEU A 7 10.70 11.63 35.49
CA LEU A 7 9.96 10.45 35.06
C LEU A 7 9.38 10.63 33.65
N SER A 8 8.80 11.81 33.34
CA SER A 8 8.29 12.15 32.00
C SER A 8 9.37 12.05 30.94
N VAL A 9 10.55 12.62 31.18
CA VAL A 9 11.69 12.54 30.26
C VAL A 9 12.18 11.09 30.08
N PHE A 10 12.25 10.31 31.18
CA PHE A 10 12.67 8.92 31.15
C PHE A 10 11.71 8.04 30.34
N ILE A 11 10.40 8.19 30.52
CA ILE A 11 9.37 7.48 29.76
C ILE A 11 9.41 7.89 28.28
N SER A 12 9.62 9.17 27.98
CA SER A 12 9.81 9.65 26.59
C SER A 12 11.05 9.01 25.93
N ALA A 13 12.16 8.91 26.66
CA ALA A 13 13.39 8.26 26.18
C ALA A 13 13.20 6.75 25.97
N MET A 14 12.40 6.11 26.84
CA MET A 14 11.98 4.72 26.64
C MET A 14 11.21 4.54 25.34
N LEU A 15 10.24 5.41 25.06
CA LEU A 15 9.48 5.35 23.80
C LEU A 15 10.38 5.59 22.57
N ASP A 16 11.31 6.56 22.67
CA ASP A 16 12.32 6.78 21.62
C ASP A 16 13.10 5.49 21.30
N SER A 17 13.58 4.79 22.36
CA SER A 17 14.35 3.54 22.22
C SER A 17 13.54 2.37 21.67
N MET A 18 12.22 2.46 21.77
CA MET A 18 11.28 1.45 21.26
C MET A 18 10.88 1.68 19.80
N GLY A 19 11.51 2.62 19.10
CA GLY A 19 11.21 2.96 17.72
C GLY A 19 10.13 4.04 17.58
N PHE A 20 9.85 4.82 18.62
CA PHE A 20 8.97 5.99 18.56
C PHE A 20 9.75 7.32 18.66
N SER A 21 11.03 7.31 18.29
CA SER A 21 11.77 8.54 18.10
C SER A 21 11.20 9.38 16.96
N ARG A 22 11.40 10.69 17.00
CA ARG A 22 10.95 11.60 15.94
C ARG A 22 11.35 11.11 14.55
N HIS A 23 12.62 10.71 14.38
CA HIS A 23 13.13 10.20 13.11
C HIS A 23 12.33 8.99 12.60
N MET A 24 12.01 8.03 13.47
CA MET A 24 11.27 6.82 13.10
C MET A 24 9.80 7.10 12.78
N ILE A 25 9.18 7.99 13.55
CA ILE A 25 7.79 8.40 13.30
C ILE A 25 7.68 9.16 11.98
N ASP A 26 8.58 10.13 11.74
CA ASP A 26 8.63 10.88 10.48
C ASP A 26 8.90 9.93 9.30
N PHE A 27 9.76 8.93 9.47
CA PHE A 27 10.02 7.90 8.47
C PHE A 27 8.74 7.11 8.12
N ARG A 28 7.96 6.66 9.13
CA ARG A 28 6.69 5.93 8.91
C ARG A 28 5.68 6.79 8.19
N ILE A 29 5.47 8.02 8.63
CA ILE A 29 4.53 8.96 8.02
C ILE A 29 4.91 9.22 6.56
N ASN A 30 6.19 9.48 6.29
CA ASN A 30 6.68 9.70 4.92
C ASN A 30 6.47 8.47 4.03
N ASN A 31 6.67 7.25 4.57
CA ASN A 31 6.39 6.02 3.84
C ASN A 31 4.90 5.90 3.46
N VAL A 32 4.01 6.22 4.39
CA VAL A 32 2.55 6.19 4.13
C VAL A 32 2.16 7.22 3.07
N ILE A 33 2.65 8.44 3.16
CA ILE A 33 2.39 9.47 2.14
C ILE A 33 2.85 8.98 0.76
N HIS A 34 4.00 8.31 0.67
CA HIS A 34 4.47 7.71 -0.58
C HIS A 34 3.52 6.62 -1.09
N ILE A 35 3.08 5.73 -0.22
CA ILE A 35 2.17 4.63 -0.57
C ILE A 35 0.83 5.18 -1.04
N ASP A 36 0.25 6.14 -0.33
CA ASP A 36 -1.01 6.77 -0.70
C ASP A 36 -0.92 7.50 -2.05
N THR A 37 0.18 8.25 -2.25
CA THR A 37 0.43 8.94 -3.52
C THR A 37 0.51 7.95 -4.68
N MET A 38 1.24 6.85 -4.50
CA MET A 38 1.37 5.81 -5.51
C MET A 38 0.03 5.09 -5.75
N GLY A 39 -0.73 4.81 -4.69
CA GLY A 39 -2.07 4.21 -4.79
C GLY A 39 -3.06 5.08 -5.55
N ALA A 40 -3.00 6.40 -5.38
CA ALA A 40 -3.82 7.33 -6.13
C ALA A 40 -3.51 7.34 -7.65
N LEU A 41 -2.30 6.93 -8.05
CA LEU A 41 -1.83 6.87 -9.42
C LEU A 41 -2.18 5.55 -10.14
N GLU A 42 -2.45 4.49 -9.39
CA GLU A 42 -2.63 3.15 -9.97
C GLU A 42 -3.96 2.94 -10.65
N ASN A 43 -5.01 3.65 -10.22
CA ASN A 43 -6.36 3.34 -10.67
C ASN A 43 -7.25 4.59 -10.78
N ASN A 44 -7.87 4.79 -11.94
CA ASN A 44 -8.81 5.88 -12.16
C ASN A 44 -10.15 5.67 -11.41
N TYR A 45 -10.51 4.41 -11.10
CA TYR A 45 -11.81 4.06 -10.52
C TYR A 45 -11.77 3.91 -9.00
N SER A 46 -10.60 3.64 -8.40
CA SER A 46 -10.44 3.53 -6.95
C SER A 46 -9.14 4.17 -6.48
N GLY A 47 -9.14 4.67 -5.24
CA GLY A 47 -7.95 5.13 -4.53
C GLY A 47 -7.74 4.29 -3.28
N ASN A 48 -6.51 3.91 -2.98
CA ASN A 48 -6.17 3.16 -1.76
C ASN A 48 -5.51 4.09 -0.78
N ILE A 49 -6.07 4.23 0.42
CA ILE A 49 -5.56 5.10 1.47
C ILE A 49 -5.22 4.23 2.68
N LEU A 50 -3.98 4.26 3.13
CA LEU A 50 -3.57 3.64 4.39
C LEU A 50 -4.05 4.46 5.57
N LEU A 51 -4.63 3.80 6.56
CA LEU A 51 -5.19 4.40 7.77
C LEU A 51 -4.62 3.75 9.03
N GLY A 52 -5.20 4.12 10.18
CA GLY A 52 -4.89 3.54 11.47
C GLY A 52 -3.50 3.86 12.01
N GLY A 53 -3.10 3.16 13.04
CA GLY A 53 -1.88 3.45 13.78
C GLY A 53 -0.60 3.39 12.97
N LYS A 54 -0.54 2.57 11.90
CA LYS A 54 0.61 2.52 10.98
C LYS A 54 0.72 3.82 10.18
N ALA A 55 -0.39 4.32 9.66
CA ALA A 55 -0.44 5.56 8.90
C ALA A 55 -0.20 6.81 9.75
N GLU A 56 -0.56 6.76 11.02
CA GLU A 56 -0.35 7.81 12.01
C GLU A 56 1.08 7.85 12.56
N GLY A 57 1.90 6.83 12.27
CA GLY A 57 3.25 6.67 12.80
C GLY A 57 3.29 6.16 14.25
N THR A 58 2.16 5.73 14.82
CA THR A 58 1.98 5.33 16.23
C THR A 58 1.89 3.83 16.47
N SER A 59 2.13 3.01 15.45
CA SER A 59 2.27 1.55 15.55
C SER A 59 3.66 1.11 15.15
N ILE A 60 4.15 0.06 15.81
CA ILE A 60 5.40 -0.61 15.43
C ILE A 60 5.08 -1.63 14.32
N TYR A 61 5.98 -1.76 13.36
CA TYR A 61 5.86 -2.79 12.32
C TYR A 61 5.76 -4.20 12.92
N GLY A 62 4.89 -5.02 12.32
CA GLY A 62 4.62 -6.38 12.82
C GLY A 62 3.70 -6.44 14.05
N GLN A 63 3.29 -5.30 14.60
CA GLN A 63 2.29 -5.21 15.67
C GLN A 63 1.06 -4.46 15.16
N GLY A 64 -0.12 -5.07 15.32
CA GLY A 64 -1.40 -4.51 14.86
C GLY A 64 -1.72 -4.80 13.40
N ASP A 65 -2.96 -4.56 13.07
CA ASP A 65 -3.59 -4.67 11.76
C ASP A 65 -3.14 -3.57 10.79
N THR A 66 -3.48 -3.75 9.54
CA THR A 66 -3.28 -2.75 8.50
C THR A 66 -4.65 -2.32 8.00
N ASP A 67 -5.02 -1.07 8.25
CA ASP A 67 -6.29 -0.51 7.78
C ASP A 67 -6.09 0.09 6.39
N ILE A 68 -6.89 -0.33 5.41
CA ILE A 68 -6.88 0.20 4.04
C ILE A 68 -8.28 0.65 3.67
N MET A 69 -8.43 1.92 3.29
CA MET A 69 -9.66 2.44 2.71
C MET A 69 -9.55 2.42 1.19
N TYR A 70 -10.51 1.75 0.55
CA TYR A 70 -10.68 1.73 -0.91
C TYR A 70 -11.75 2.75 -1.30
N VAL A 71 -11.34 3.89 -1.83
CA VAL A 71 -12.26 4.95 -2.24
C VAL A 71 -12.76 4.67 -3.66
N ILE A 72 -14.05 4.41 -3.82
CA ILE A 72 -14.69 4.13 -5.11
C ILE A 72 -15.03 5.47 -5.76
N LYS A 73 -14.23 5.91 -6.73
CA LYS A 73 -14.31 7.24 -7.35
C LYS A 73 -15.40 7.37 -8.44
N CYS A 74 -15.89 6.24 -8.96
CA CYS A 74 -16.95 6.23 -9.97
C CYS A 74 -18.36 6.50 -9.38
N ILE A 75 -18.46 6.59 -8.06
CA ILE A 75 -19.67 6.96 -7.33
C ILE A 75 -19.39 8.24 -6.57
N THR A 76 -20.23 9.26 -6.77
CA THR A 76 -20.14 10.54 -6.09
C THR A 76 -21.29 10.68 -5.11
N VAL A 77 -20.99 11.03 -3.85
CA VAL A 77 -22.01 11.39 -2.87
C VAL A 77 -22.03 12.91 -2.72
N CYS A 78 -23.24 13.48 -2.72
CA CYS A 78 -23.49 14.91 -2.56
C CYS A 78 -24.44 15.18 -1.41
N GLY A 79 -24.39 16.38 -0.83
CA GLY A 79 -25.39 16.86 0.11
C GLY A 79 -26.75 17.03 -0.58
N GLN A 80 -27.85 17.13 0.20
CA GLN A 80 -29.23 17.11 -0.27
C GLN A 80 -29.59 18.15 -1.36
N HIS A 81 -28.86 19.27 -1.44
CA HIS A 81 -29.21 20.41 -2.29
C HIS A 81 -28.20 20.75 -3.38
N ILE A 82 -27.22 19.89 -3.61
CA ILE A 82 -26.16 20.16 -4.58
C ILE A 82 -26.47 19.48 -5.90
N ILE A 83 -26.41 20.25 -7.00
CA ILE A 83 -26.54 19.74 -8.36
C ILE A 83 -25.15 19.26 -8.77
N PRO A 84 -24.95 17.93 -8.98
CA PRO A 84 -23.66 17.43 -9.43
C PRO A 84 -23.33 17.95 -10.82
N PRO A 85 -22.05 18.17 -11.14
CA PRO A 85 -21.64 18.37 -12.51
C PRO A 85 -22.09 17.18 -13.36
N SER A 86 -22.53 17.41 -14.59
CA SER A 86 -22.95 16.35 -15.52
C SER A 86 -21.79 15.37 -15.70
N SER A 87 -21.90 14.19 -15.11
CA SER A 87 -20.85 13.18 -15.14
C SER A 87 -21.44 11.81 -15.46
N ASP A 88 -20.65 10.97 -16.12
CA ASP A 88 -20.97 9.54 -16.33
C ASP A 88 -20.97 8.74 -15.01
N HIS A 89 -20.69 9.41 -13.88
CA HIS A 89 -20.65 8.81 -12.55
C HIS A 89 -22.06 8.62 -11.98
N ALA A 90 -22.22 7.59 -11.17
CA ALA A 90 -23.41 7.44 -10.34
C ALA A 90 -23.43 8.50 -9.24
N VAL A 91 -24.60 9.07 -8.97
CA VAL A 91 -24.78 10.13 -7.97
C VAL A 91 -25.73 9.65 -6.88
N LEU A 92 -25.28 9.76 -5.64
CA LEU A 92 -26.04 9.47 -4.43
C LEU A 92 -26.19 10.77 -3.61
N TYR A 93 -27.27 10.89 -2.86
CA TYR A 93 -27.53 12.04 -2.00
C TYR A 93 -27.65 11.60 -0.53
N THR A 94 -27.04 12.35 0.39
CA THR A 94 -27.20 12.13 1.83
C THR A 94 -28.58 12.56 2.32
N GLU A 95 -29.18 11.79 3.22
CA GLU A 95 -30.40 12.13 3.95
C GLU A 95 -30.24 11.82 5.44
N ASP A 96 -30.22 12.87 6.27
CA ASP A 96 -29.83 12.80 7.69
C ASP A 96 -31.03 12.93 8.66
N SER A 97 -32.27 13.14 8.16
CA SER A 97 -33.42 13.58 8.98
C SER A 97 -33.93 12.54 10.00
N GLU A 98 -33.62 11.27 9.83
CA GLU A 98 -34.13 10.18 10.69
C GLU A 98 -33.05 9.16 11.07
N VAL A 99 -31.80 9.57 11.05
CA VAL A 99 -30.65 8.72 11.37
C VAL A 99 -29.93 9.24 12.62
N HIS A 100 -29.18 8.34 13.24
CA HIS A 100 -28.32 8.70 14.36
C HIS A 100 -27.22 9.71 13.91
N ASN A 101 -26.82 10.62 14.81
CA ASN A 101 -25.73 11.56 14.55
C ASN A 101 -24.46 10.84 14.11
N GLY A 102 -23.81 11.34 13.06
CA GLY A 102 -22.65 10.69 12.42
C GLY A 102 -23.01 9.63 11.36
N TYR A 103 -24.29 9.48 11.03
CA TYR A 103 -24.80 8.56 10.02
C TYR A 103 -25.69 9.27 9.01
N THR A 104 -25.94 8.63 7.89
CA THR A 104 -26.81 9.11 6.79
C THR A 104 -27.42 7.93 6.03
N TRP A 105 -28.56 8.17 5.37
CA TRP A 105 -29.02 7.30 4.27
C TRP A 105 -28.48 7.81 2.95
N LEU A 106 -28.30 6.92 1.99
CA LEU A 106 -27.89 7.26 0.63
C LEU A 106 -29.02 7.03 -0.36
N ARG A 107 -29.67 8.13 -0.75
CA ARG A 107 -30.71 8.12 -1.78
C ARG A 107 -30.06 8.08 -3.16
N VAL A 108 -30.55 7.18 -4.01
CA VAL A 108 -30.06 7.04 -5.40
C VAL A 108 -30.63 8.18 -6.26
N GLY A 109 -29.77 8.98 -6.85
CA GLY A 109 -30.13 10.07 -7.76
C GLY A 109 -30.02 9.67 -9.23
N ASN A 110 -28.77 9.46 -9.70
CA ASN A 110 -28.49 9.03 -11.05
C ASN A 110 -27.65 7.75 -11.04
N HIS A 111 -27.96 6.80 -11.92
CA HIS A 111 -27.26 5.50 -11.97
C HIS A 111 -25.93 5.56 -12.75
N GLY A 112 -25.74 6.50 -13.67
CA GLY A 112 -24.54 6.57 -14.51
C GLY A 112 -24.37 5.31 -15.39
N GLN A 113 -23.13 4.99 -15.73
CA GLN A 113 -22.76 3.77 -16.47
C GLN A 113 -22.60 2.53 -15.58
N TYR A 114 -22.85 2.64 -14.26
CA TYR A 114 -22.63 1.60 -13.25
C TYR A 114 -23.94 1.01 -12.72
N ASP A 115 -24.93 0.86 -13.60
CA ASP A 115 -26.27 0.41 -13.30
C ASP A 115 -26.29 -0.93 -12.56
N ASP A 116 -25.52 -1.93 -13.02
CA ASP A 116 -25.53 -3.28 -12.43
C ASP A 116 -25.07 -3.29 -10.97
N PHE A 117 -24.03 -2.49 -10.65
CA PHE A 117 -23.48 -2.40 -9.31
C PHE A 117 -24.47 -1.78 -8.30
N ILE A 118 -25.08 -0.64 -8.70
CA ILE A 118 -26.08 0.05 -7.85
C ILE A 118 -27.37 -0.75 -7.78
N MET A 119 -27.78 -1.41 -8.88
CA MET A 119 -29.00 -2.19 -8.97
C MET A 119 -29.01 -3.40 -8.02
N GLN A 120 -27.85 -4.07 -7.83
CA GLN A 120 -27.74 -5.22 -6.92
C GLN A 120 -27.81 -4.84 -5.44
N ALA A 121 -27.32 -3.65 -5.08
CA ALA A 121 -27.30 -3.19 -3.68
C ALA A 121 -28.46 -2.26 -3.30
N ARG A 122 -29.28 -1.80 -4.28
CA ARG A 122 -30.41 -0.91 -4.01
C ARG A 122 -31.57 -1.65 -3.37
N ARG A 123 -32.25 -0.99 -2.44
CA ARG A 123 -33.50 -1.44 -1.87
C ARG A 123 -34.54 -0.33 -2.01
N LEU A 124 -35.75 -0.72 -2.44
CA LEU A 124 -36.90 0.15 -2.39
C LEU A 124 -37.30 0.25 -0.91
N THR A 125 -37.21 1.42 -0.31
CA THR A 125 -37.84 1.69 0.97
C THR A 125 -38.94 2.70 0.74
N VAL A 126 -40.13 2.35 1.24
CA VAL A 126 -41.17 3.34 1.46
C VAL A 126 -40.73 4.07 2.73
N GLY A 127 -39.97 5.17 2.56
CA GLY A 127 -39.63 6.02 3.68
C GLY A 127 -40.90 6.66 4.24
N PRO A 128 -40.83 7.34 5.40
CA PRO A 128 -41.93 8.10 5.99
C PRO A 128 -42.46 9.20 5.08
N PHE A 129 -41.77 9.47 3.98
CA PHE A 129 -42.17 10.43 2.95
C PHE A 129 -42.97 9.73 1.86
N SER A 130 -44.08 10.27 1.53
CA SER A 130 -45.15 9.77 0.62
C SER A 130 -44.70 9.48 -0.84
N LYS A 131 -43.38 9.47 -1.14
CA LYS A 131 -42.84 9.10 -2.46
C LYS A 131 -41.89 7.91 -2.35
N PRO A 132 -42.02 6.89 -3.19
CA PRO A 132 -41.08 5.79 -3.21
C PRO A 132 -39.71 6.29 -3.69
N ASN A 133 -38.72 6.27 -2.82
CA ASN A 133 -37.33 6.57 -3.13
C ASN A 133 -36.50 5.29 -3.08
N PHE A 134 -35.48 5.21 -3.91
CA PHE A 134 -34.50 4.13 -3.85
C PHE A 134 -33.31 4.56 -2.99
N TYR A 135 -32.99 3.72 -2.02
CA TYR A 135 -31.84 3.91 -1.16
C TYR A 135 -30.85 2.76 -1.31
N LEU A 136 -29.57 3.06 -1.16
CA LEU A 136 -28.51 2.08 -1.16
C LEU A 136 -28.36 1.49 0.25
N SER A 137 -28.56 0.17 0.37
CA SER A 137 -28.40 -0.54 1.63
C SER A 137 -26.90 -0.80 1.91
N SER A 138 -26.39 -0.37 3.06
CA SER A 138 -25.01 -0.63 3.48
C SER A 138 -24.72 -2.11 3.65
N SER A 139 -25.65 -2.86 4.23
CA SER A 139 -25.52 -4.31 4.41
C SER A 139 -25.55 -5.07 3.08
N ALA A 140 -26.48 -4.71 2.16
CA ALA A 140 -26.54 -5.32 0.83
C ALA A 140 -25.26 -5.04 0.02
N PHE A 141 -24.71 -3.83 0.14
CA PHE A 141 -23.46 -3.45 -0.48
C PHE A 141 -22.27 -4.29 0.01
N ILE A 142 -22.14 -4.50 1.32
CA ILE A 142 -21.11 -5.38 1.90
C ILE A 142 -21.26 -6.82 1.37
N HIS A 143 -22.46 -7.36 1.34
CA HIS A 143 -22.71 -8.71 0.81
C HIS A 143 -22.36 -8.84 -0.68
N PHE A 144 -22.66 -7.81 -1.46
CA PHE A 144 -22.28 -7.76 -2.86
C PHE A 144 -20.75 -7.77 -3.03
N LEU A 145 -20.01 -6.95 -2.28
CA LEU A 145 -18.54 -6.95 -2.31
C LEU A 145 -17.95 -8.30 -1.90
N GLN A 146 -18.56 -8.98 -0.93
CA GLN A 146 -18.14 -10.33 -0.54
C GLN A 146 -18.31 -11.35 -1.66
N SER A 147 -19.43 -11.30 -2.38
CA SER A 147 -19.66 -12.21 -3.50
C SER A 147 -18.62 -12.02 -4.61
N LEU A 148 -18.28 -10.77 -4.93
CA LEU A 148 -17.21 -10.47 -5.88
C LEU A 148 -15.84 -11.00 -5.44
N MET A 149 -15.51 -10.91 -4.15
CA MET A 149 -14.22 -11.38 -3.62
C MET A 149 -14.11 -12.92 -3.64
N ILE A 150 -15.20 -13.63 -3.39
CA ILE A 150 -15.24 -15.10 -3.47
C ILE A 150 -14.97 -15.57 -4.91
N ASP A 151 -15.54 -14.88 -5.90
CA ASP A 151 -15.36 -15.20 -7.31
C ASP A 151 -13.94 -14.93 -7.81
N ILE A 152 -13.25 -13.91 -7.24
CA ILE A 152 -11.90 -13.52 -7.66
C ILE A 152 -10.80 -14.36 -6.96
N SER A 153 -11.04 -14.84 -5.75
CA SER A 153 -10.05 -15.62 -4.99
C SER A 153 -10.69 -16.73 -4.14
N PRO A 154 -10.75 -17.96 -4.65
CA PRO A 154 -11.24 -19.12 -3.89
C PRO A 154 -10.47 -19.40 -2.58
N LEU A 155 -9.25 -18.83 -2.44
CA LEU A 155 -8.44 -18.88 -1.21
C LEU A 155 -8.94 -17.92 -0.11
N SER A 156 -9.87 -17.03 -0.41
CA SER A 156 -10.49 -16.11 0.56
C SER A 156 -11.55 -16.76 1.47
N SER A 157 -11.71 -18.08 1.41
CA SER A 157 -12.58 -18.85 2.33
C SER A 157 -12.20 -18.73 3.82
N GLN A 158 -11.14 -17.98 4.15
CA GLN A 158 -10.79 -17.55 5.50
C GLN A 158 -11.30 -16.14 5.84
N CYS A 159 -12.29 -15.60 5.12
CA CYS A 159 -12.98 -14.38 5.54
C CYS A 159 -13.68 -14.64 6.87
N GLN A 160 -13.13 -14.11 7.95
CA GLN A 160 -13.75 -14.13 9.27
C GLN A 160 -15.01 -13.25 9.27
N TYR A 161 -15.93 -13.55 10.16
CA TYR A 161 -17.19 -12.82 10.33
C TYR A 161 -16.96 -11.31 10.37
N ILE A 162 -17.75 -10.57 9.56
CA ILE A 162 -17.69 -9.11 9.47
C ILE A 162 -18.26 -8.52 10.76
N SER A 163 -17.43 -7.77 11.47
CA SER A 163 -17.90 -6.88 12.52
C SER A 163 -17.62 -5.42 12.10
N GLY A 164 -18.65 -4.75 11.57
CA GLY A 164 -18.50 -3.35 11.15
C GLY A 164 -18.23 -3.17 9.64
N PRO A 165 -17.66 -2.03 9.19
CA PRO A 165 -17.43 -1.72 7.79
C PRO A 165 -16.20 -2.41 7.20
N SER A 166 -15.41 -3.07 8.03
CA SER A 166 -14.16 -3.72 7.68
C SER A 166 -14.39 -5.13 7.18
N GLN A 167 -13.69 -5.48 6.10
CA GLN A 167 -13.55 -6.87 5.63
C GLN A 167 -12.15 -7.35 6.00
N PRO A 168 -11.99 -8.07 7.12
CA PRO A 168 -10.71 -8.56 7.56
C PRO A 168 -10.23 -9.68 6.62
N ILE A 169 -9.05 -9.50 6.06
CA ILE A 169 -8.35 -10.51 5.26
C ILE A 169 -7.04 -10.82 5.96
N ILE A 170 -6.73 -12.09 6.15
CA ILE A 170 -5.42 -12.48 6.66
C ILE A 170 -4.47 -12.61 5.48
N THR A 171 -3.59 -11.65 5.33
CA THR A 171 -2.54 -11.68 4.32
C THR A 171 -1.21 -12.03 5.00
N ASN A 172 -0.73 -13.26 4.79
CA ASN A 172 0.52 -13.82 5.38
C ASN A 172 0.61 -13.72 6.90
N GLY A 173 -0.49 -14.03 7.58
CA GLY A 173 -0.54 -14.01 9.04
C GLY A 173 -0.65 -12.61 9.65
N THR A 174 -0.77 -11.56 8.83
CA THR A 174 -1.06 -10.20 9.28
C THR A 174 -2.50 -9.85 8.91
N PRO A 175 -3.34 -9.47 9.87
CA PRO A 175 -4.69 -9.01 9.58
C PRO A 175 -4.63 -7.68 8.81
N VAL A 176 -5.40 -7.61 7.73
CA VAL A 176 -5.61 -6.41 6.92
C VAL A 176 -7.09 -6.11 6.92
N ASP A 177 -7.45 -4.95 7.39
CA ASP A 177 -8.83 -4.46 7.46
C ASP A 177 -9.13 -3.57 6.26
N ASN A 178 -9.89 -4.11 5.32
CA ASN A 178 -10.31 -3.39 4.11
C ASN A 178 -11.65 -2.71 4.34
N VAL A 179 -11.71 -1.41 4.11
CA VAL A 179 -12.93 -0.61 4.19
C VAL A 179 -13.20 0.02 2.84
N TYR A 180 -14.37 -0.20 2.26
CA TYR A 180 -14.79 0.46 1.03
C TYR A 180 -15.55 1.75 1.36
N ALA A 181 -15.29 2.81 0.62
CA ALA A 181 -15.84 4.13 0.88
C ALA A 181 -16.24 4.86 -0.38
N PHE A 182 -17.26 5.71 -0.29
CA PHE A 182 -17.61 6.69 -1.31
C PHE A 182 -17.13 8.08 -0.90
N PRO A 183 -16.60 8.91 -1.81
CA PRO A 183 -16.26 10.28 -1.50
C PRO A 183 -17.54 11.13 -1.36
N LEU A 184 -17.70 11.81 -0.23
CA LEU A 184 -18.66 12.90 -0.05
C LEU A 184 -17.91 14.20 -0.33
N GLN A 185 -18.31 14.91 -1.39
CA GLN A 185 -17.59 16.08 -1.88
C GLN A 185 -17.74 17.29 -0.93
N ASP A 186 -18.85 17.35 -0.22
CA ASP A 186 -19.17 18.47 0.64
C ASP A 186 -18.82 18.14 2.09
N TRP A 187 -18.49 19.20 2.85
CA TRP A 187 -18.38 19.06 4.30
C TRP A 187 -19.76 18.82 4.89
N PRO A 188 -19.98 17.76 5.69
CA PRO A 188 -21.30 17.44 6.21
C PRO A 188 -21.78 18.51 7.19
N ALA A 189 -23.06 18.88 7.11
CA ALA A 189 -23.68 19.87 7.99
C ALA A 189 -23.56 19.47 9.48
N GLN A 190 -23.62 18.17 9.79
CA GLN A 190 -23.44 17.64 11.14
C GLN A 190 -22.06 17.97 11.74
N ALA A 191 -21.04 18.27 10.92
CA ALA A 191 -19.69 18.63 11.38
C ALA A 191 -19.38 20.13 11.29
N SER A 192 -20.38 20.99 11.06
CA SER A 192 -20.17 22.44 10.93
C SER A 192 -19.52 23.06 12.18
N HIS A 193 -19.91 22.65 13.37
CA HIS A 193 -19.36 23.13 14.64
C HIS A 193 -17.87 22.88 14.83
N TRP A 194 -17.31 21.85 14.13
CA TRP A 194 -15.87 21.61 14.17
C TRP A 194 -15.08 22.78 13.58
N MET A 195 -15.57 23.38 12.50
CA MET A 195 -14.92 24.55 11.89
C MET A 195 -14.92 25.77 12.81
N GLU A 196 -16.00 25.95 13.54
CA GLU A 196 -16.18 27.11 14.47
C GLU A 196 -15.26 27.05 15.69
N ARG A 197 -15.00 25.84 16.21
CA ARG A 197 -14.14 25.68 17.39
C ARG A 197 -12.65 25.54 17.04
N CYS A 198 -12.31 25.21 15.78
CA CYS A 198 -10.92 25.03 15.37
C CYS A 198 -10.11 26.32 15.50
N GLY A 199 -8.88 26.19 15.95
CA GLY A 199 -7.92 27.29 16.04
C GLY A 199 -8.07 28.17 17.29
N THR A 200 -9.05 27.93 18.16
CA THR A 200 -9.25 28.71 19.42
C THR A 200 -7.99 28.72 20.28
N ASN A 201 -7.28 27.57 20.38
CA ASN A 201 -6.01 27.44 21.10
C ASN A 201 -4.80 27.31 20.14
N GLY A 202 -4.95 27.77 18.89
CA GLY A 202 -3.91 27.60 17.84
C GLY A 202 -3.82 26.20 17.24
N TRP A 203 -4.78 25.31 17.55
CA TRP A 203 -4.84 23.93 17.06
C TRP A 203 -6.28 23.53 16.68
N PRO A 204 -6.50 22.79 15.57
CA PRO A 204 -5.54 22.61 14.47
C PRO A 204 -5.22 23.94 13.77
N PRO A 205 -4.03 24.09 13.13
CA PRO A 205 -3.71 25.34 12.43
C PRO A 205 -4.67 25.62 11.26
N GLN A 206 -5.07 26.86 11.07
CA GLN A 206 -6.07 27.25 10.06
C GLN A 206 -5.69 26.83 8.61
N ASN A 207 -4.40 26.84 8.29
CA ASN A 207 -3.90 26.37 7.00
C ASN A 207 -4.10 24.86 6.77
N ILE A 208 -4.48 24.11 7.81
CA ILE A 208 -4.83 22.68 7.74
C ILE A 208 -6.35 22.49 7.75
N VAL A 209 -7.08 23.29 8.53
CA VAL A 209 -8.55 23.20 8.60
C VAL A 209 -9.18 23.46 7.24
N THR A 210 -8.76 24.53 6.55
CA THR A 210 -9.32 24.89 5.24
C THR A 210 -9.21 23.77 4.20
N PRO A 211 -8.04 23.15 3.94
CA PRO A 211 -7.94 22.01 3.03
C PRO A 211 -8.77 20.79 3.46
N ILE A 212 -8.87 20.50 4.76
CA ILE A 212 -9.69 19.41 5.29
C ILE A 212 -11.15 19.62 4.90
N VAL A 213 -11.70 20.80 5.19
CA VAL A 213 -13.09 21.14 4.88
C VAL A 213 -13.36 21.10 3.36
N GLN A 214 -12.43 21.63 2.56
CA GLN A 214 -12.55 21.66 1.10
C GLN A 214 -12.48 20.26 0.45
N SER A 215 -11.86 19.28 1.12
CA SER A 215 -11.76 17.91 0.60
C SER A 215 -13.00 17.05 0.86
N GLY A 216 -14.00 17.56 1.59
CA GLY A 216 -15.16 16.78 2.00
C GLY A 216 -14.78 15.67 2.98
N CYS A 217 -15.50 14.56 2.95
CA CYS A 217 -15.19 13.39 3.78
C CYS A 217 -15.55 12.08 3.04
N HIS A 218 -15.66 10.97 3.75
CA HIS A 218 -15.99 9.67 3.16
C HIS A 218 -17.22 9.06 3.81
N ILE A 219 -17.97 8.28 3.05
CA ILE A 219 -19.11 7.51 3.53
C ILE A 219 -18.75 6.03 3.50
N VAL A 220 -18.89 5.35 4.64
CA VAL A 220 -18.55 3.93 4.77
C VAL A 220 -19.77 3.07 5.13
N PRO A 221 -19.85 1.81 4.67
CA PRO A 221 -21.02 0.96 4.85
C PRO A 221 -21.08 0.42 6.29
N LYS A 222 -21.60 1.22 7.22
CA LYS A 222 -21.76 0.86 8.61
C LYS A 222 -22.97 1.59 9.19
N GLY A 223 -23.96 0.83 9.64
CA GLY A 223 -25.09 1.38 10.40
C GLY A 223 -24.78 1.54 11.89
N PHE A 224 -25.61 2.32 12.58
CA PHE A 224 -25.56 2.47 14.03
C PHE A 224 -26.15 1.20 14.71
N LYS A 225 -25.34 0.56 15.56
CA LYS A 225 -25.81 -0.61 16.33
C LYS A 225 -26.95 -0.21 17.27
N GLY A 226 -28.09 -0.84 17.10
CA GLY A 226 -29.30 -0.52 17.88
C GLY A 226 -30.34 0.28 17.11
N SER A 227 -30.01 0.85 15.96
CA SER A 227 -30.99 1.45 15.05
C SER A 227 -31.82 0.38 14.34
N PRO A 228 -33.17 0.56 14.25
CA PRO A 228 -34.02 -0.31 13.45
C PRO A 228 -33.63 -0.36 11.97
N SER A 229 -33.03 0.71 11.46
CA SER A 229 -32.61 0.89 10.07
C SER A 229 -31.10 0.70 9.86
N TYR A 230 -30.37 0.07 10.80
CA TYR A 230 -28.91 -0.08 10.75
C TYR A 230 -28.40 -0.65 9.43
N HIS A 231 -29.18 -1.50 8.78
CA HIS A 231 -28.84 -2.15 7.50
C HIS A 231 -28.90 -1.19 6.30
N MET A 232 -29.53 -0.02 6.46
CA MET A 232 -29.64 1.02 5.43
C MET A 232 -28.69 2.19 5.69
N GLU A 233 -28.25 2.36 6.92
CA GLU A 233 -27.43 3.48 7.36
C GLU A 233 -25.96 3.36 6.90
N TRP A 234 -25.38 4.51 6.66
CA TRP A 234 -23.98 4.69 6.28
C TRP A 234 -23.33 5.65 7.25
N CYS A 235 -22.13 5.30 7.71
CA CYS A 235 -21.37 6.14 8.64
C CYS A 235 -20.60 7.22 7.89
N ILE A 236 -20.66 8.45 8.37
CA ILE A 236 -19.83 9.57 7.92
C ILE A 236 -18.44 9.38 8.54
N SER A 237 -17.43 9.18 7.72
CA SER A 237 -16.07 8.82 8.14
C SER A 237 -15.09 9.97 7.92
N PHE A 238 -14.43 10.39 8.98
CA PHE A 238 -13.35 11.36 8.99
C PHE A 238 -11.96 10.71 9.12
N ALA A 239 -11.85 9.39 8.93
CA ALA A 239 -10.61 8.64 9.17
C ALA A 239 -9.38 9.19 8.42
N VAL A 240 -9.59 9.74 7.21
CA VAL A 240 -8.52 10.40 6.43
C VAL A 240 -8.08 11.70 7.10
N HIS A 241 -9.02 12.48 7.63
CA HIS A 241 -8.75 13.75 8.31
C HIS A 241 -8.13 13.53 9.69
N GLU A 242 -8.63 12.52 10.43
CA GLU A 242 -8.00 12.08 11.68
C GLU A 242 -6.53 11.72 11.46
N LYS A 243 -6.23 10.93 10.40
CA LYS A 243 -4.85 10.63 10.02
C LYS A 243 -4.04 11.92 9.78
N SER A 244 -4.58 12.84 9.00
CA SER A 244 -3.89 14.10 8.68
C SER A 244 -3.61 14.93 9.94
N ILE A 245 -4.56 15.05 10.85
CA ILE A 245 -4.40 15.74 12.13
C ILE A 245 -3.36 15.04 13.01
N LEU A 246 -3.44 13.72 13.15
CA LEU A 246 -2.50 12.95 13.97
C LEU A 246 -1.07 12.95 13.41
N GLN A 247 -0.92 13.02 12.10
CA GLN A 247 0.41 13.18 11.48
C GLN A 247 1.09 14.49 11.86
N LEU A 248 0.32 15.55 12.15
CA LEU A 248 0.83 16.85 12.61
C LEU A 248 1.22 16.88 14.09
N PHE A 249 0.83 15.89 14.87
CA PHE A 249 1.18 15.83 16.28
C PHE A 249 2.70 15.97 16.47
N SER A 250 3.11 16.80 17.41
CA SER A 250 4.50 16.90 17.86
C SER A 250 4.97 15.55 18.42
N ILE A 251 6.28 15.36 18.58
CA ILE A 251 6.82 14.14 19.18
C ILE A 251 6.25 13.88 20.58
N THR A 252 6.06 14.92 21.38
CA THR A 252 5.49 14.82 22.74
C THR A 252 4.02 14.41 22.68
N GLN A 253 3.22 14.98 21.78
CA GLN A 253 1.83 14.60 21.57
C GLN A 253 1.69 13.15 21.07
N LYS A 254 2.64 12.69 20.25
CA LYS A 254 2.68 11.28 19.82
C LYS A 254 3.05 10.34 20.95
N HIS A 255 4.04 10.68 21.77
CA HIS A 255 4.38 9.91 22.96
C HIS A 255 3.20 9.81 23.93
N PHE A 256 2.52 10.92 24.16
CA PHE A 256 1.28 10.98 24.95
C PHE A 256 0.23 10.00 24.39
N TYR A 257 -0.10 10.09 23.11
CA TYR A 257 -1.11 9.20 22.48
C TYR A 257 -0.69 7.73 22.52
N ILE A 258 0.59 7.42 22.31
CA ILE A 258 1.11 6.05 22.39
C ILE A 258 0.97 5.51 23.81
N LEU A 259 1.23 6.32 24.84
CA LEU A 259 1.04 5.91 26.23
C LEU A 259 -0.42 5.59 26.52
N LEU A 260 -1.37 6.42 26.09
CA LEU A 260 -2.80 6.12 26.22
C LEU A 260 -3.17 4.79 25.57
N LYS A 261 -2.64 4.49 24.36
CA LYS A 261 -2.88 3.21 23.69
C LYS A 261 -2.32 2.03 24.47
N ILE A 262 -1.11 2.14 25.02
CA ILE A 262 -0.48 1.11 25.83
C ILE A 262 -1.30 0.84 27.10
N MET A 263 -1.69 1.89 27.79
CA MET A 263 -2.47 1.79 29.01
C MET A 263 -3.86 1.19 28.75
N ALA A 264 -4.54 1.61 27.69
CA ALA A 264 -5.83 1.04 27.29
C ALA A 264 -5.71 -0.45 26.91
N LYS A 265 -4.62 -0.86 26.24
CA LYS A 265 -4.35 -2.27 25.92
C LYS A 265 -4.22 -3.08 27.22
N ASP A 266 -3.39 -2.66 28.15
CA ASP A 266 -3.17 -3.39 29.41
C ASP A 266 -4.45 -3.48 30.24
N LEU A 267 -5.28 -2.42 30.24
CA LEU A 267 -6.60 -2.44 30.91
C LEU A 267 -7.56 -3.43 30.24
N LYS A 268 -7.61 -3.51 28.93
CA LYS A 268 -8.45 -4.49 28.20
C LYS A 268 -7.99 -5.93 28.43
N GLU A 269 -6.68 -6.19 28.48
CA GLU A 269 -6.14 -7.51 28.77
C GLU A 269 -6.53 -7.95 30.21
N ARG A 270 -6.58 -7.01 31.13
CA ARG A 270 -7.01 -7.26 32.52
C ARG A 270 -8.52 -7.37 32.68
N PHE A 271 -9.29 -6.61 31.91
CA PHE A 271 -10.75 -6.52 31.98
C PHE A 271 -11.36 -6.68 30.57
N PRO A 272 -11.63 -7.92 30.14
CA PRO A 272 -12.19 -8.19 28.82
C PRO A 272 -13.52 -7.48 28.51
N THR A 273 -14.30 -7.12 29.52
CA THR A 273 -15.55 -6.34 29.37
C THR A 273 -15.34 -4.92 28.82
N LEU A 274 -14.09 -4.43 28.84
CA LEU A 274 -13.71 -3.11 28.33
C LEU A 274 -13.28 -3.13 26.86
N GLN A 275 -13.31 -4.29 26.17
CA GLN A 275 -12.79 -4.43 24.79
C GLN A 275 -13.44 -3.46 23.80
N ASP A 276 -14.77 -3.30 23.88
CA ASP A 276 -15.54 -2.41 22.98
C ASP A 276 -15.53 -0.95 23.44
N VAL A 277 -15.15 -0.68 24.67
CA VAL A 277 -15.13 0.68 25.27
C VAL A 277 -13.76 1.34 25.08
N LEU A 278 -12.67 0.68 25.50
CA LEU A 278 -11.30 1.21 25.40
C LEU A 278 -10.63 0.86 24.05
N THR A 279 -11.28 1.17 22.95
CA THR A 279 -10.74 0.93 21.62
C THR A 279 -9.61 1.90 21.27
N SER A 280 -8.82 1.58 20.24
CA SER A 280 -7.82 2.53 19.68
C SER A 280 -8.50 3.83 19.24
N TYR A 281 -9.75 3.74 18.75
CA TYR A 281 -10.54 4.90 18.33
C TYR A 281 -10.94 5.77 19.51
N THR A 282 -11.34 5.17 20.64
CA THR A 282 -11.61 5.89 21.90
C THR A 282 -10.39 6.68 22.35
N MET A 283 -9.20 6.05 22.38
CA MET A 283 -7.96 6.72 22.77
C MET A 283 -7.55 7.81 21.78
N LYS A 284 -7.79 7.62 20.50
CA LYS A 284 -7.58 8.62 19.46
C LYS A 284 -8.45 9.86 19.69
N THR A 285 -9.73 9.66 19.94
CA THR A 285 -10.68 10.73 20.22
C THR A 285 -10.28 11.52 21.46
N VAL A 286 -9.95 10.83 22.57
CA VAL A 286 -9.44 11.47 23.79
C VAL A 286 -8.18 12.28 23.49
N ALA A 287 -7.24 11.72 22.72
CA ALA A 287 -6.00 12.42 22.38
C ALA A 287 -6.25 13.68 21.54
N MET A 288 -7.14 13.63 20.55
CA MET A 288 -7.47 14.79 19.73
C MET A 288 -8.13 15.89 20.55
N TRP A 289 -9.08 15.57 21.45
CA TRP A 289 -9.69 16.52 22.38
C TRP A 289 -8.66 17.18 23.30
N GLN A 290 -7.74 16.39 23.89
CA GLN A 290 -6.72 16.93 24.77
C GLN A 290 -5.73 17.84 24.05
N VAL A 291 -5.35 17.49 22.81
CA VAL A 291 -4.44 18.33 22.01
C VAL A 291 -5.11 19.65 21.61
N GLU A 292 -6.42 19.64 21.35
CA GLU A 292 -7.18 20.86 21.05
C GLU A 292 -7.39 21.74 22.28
N LEU A 293 -7.60 21.14 23.46
CA LEU A 293 -7.83 21.87 24.71
C LEU A 293 -6.59 22.59 25.26
N HIS A 294 -5.39 22.07 24.94
CA HIS A 294 -4.15 22.64 25.45
C HIS A 294 -3.41 23.46 24.38
N HIS A 295 -2.83 24.58 24.82
CA HIS A 295 -2.04 25.41 23.93
C HIS A 295 -0.81 24.65 23.43
N THR A 296 -0.38 24.91 22.21
CA THR A 296 0.77 24.24 21.57
C THR A 296 2.07 24.33 22.41
N ARG A 297 2.23 25.39 23.19
CA ARG A 297 3.39 25.62 24.08
C ARG A 297 3.45 24.69 25.29
N ASP A 298 2.32 24.08 25.66
CA ASP A 298 2.20 23.22 26.85
C ASP A 298 2.66 21.78 26.58
N TRP A 299 3.06 21.49 25.33
CA TRP A 299 3.48 20.16 24.89
C TRP A 299 5.00 20.04 24.84
N ASP A 300 5.64 19.77 25.99
CA ASP A 300 7.06 19.42 26.08
C ASP A 300 7.25 18.05 26.74
N ARG A 301 8.51 17.54 26.72
CA ARG A 301 8.82 16.22 27.28
C ARG A 301 8.76 16.16 28.80
N LEU A 302 8.84 17.29 29.49
CA LEU A 302 8.79 17.36 30.95
C LEU A 302 7.38 17.06 31.47
N HIS A 303 6.36 17.44 30.70
CA HIS A 303 4.96 17.41 31.12
C HIS A 303 4.12 16.30 30.42
N VAL A 304 4.77 15.37 29.69
CA VAL A 304 4.01 14.32 28.96
C VAL A 304 3.13 13.48 29.89
N LEU A 305 3.59 13.19 31.11
CA LEU A 305 2.82 12.40 32.07
C LEU A 305 1.69 13.22 32.72
N ASP A 306 1.86 14.52 32.90
CA ASP A 306 0.77 15.40 33.38
C ASP A 306 -0.37 15.42 32.35
N ARG A 307 -0.04 15.54 31.06
CA ARG A 307 -1.04 15.44 29.97
C ARG A 307 -1.74 14.08 29.94
N VAL A 308 -1.03 12.98 30.26
CA VAL A 308 -1.65 11.65 30.41
C VAL A 308 -2.64 11.63 31.57
N MET A 309 -2.29 12.22 32.72
CA MET A 309 -3.19 12.30 33.89
C MET A 309 -4.45 13.11 33.59
N GLU A 310 -4.31 14.24 32.91
CA GLU A 310 -5.45 15.06 32.48
C GLU A 310 -6.35 14.31 31.47
N ALA A 311 -5.78 13.58 30.53
CA ALA A 311 -6.54 12.73 29.59
C ALA A 311 -7.30 11.61 30.29
N LEU A 312 -6.71 10.98 31.31
CA LEU A 312 -7.39 9.96 32.10
C LEU A 312 -8.50 10.58 32.97
N SER A 313 -8.33 11.80 33.50
CA SER A 313 -9.35 12.53 34.18
C SER A 313 -10.51 12.92 33.27
N PHE A 314 -10.21 13.39 32.06
CA PHE A 314 -11.22 13.67 31.03
C PHE A 314 -11.99 12.39 30.66
N LEU A 315 -11.27 11.28 30.38
CA LEU A 315 -11.88 9.98 30.08
C LEU A 315 -12.80 9.51 31.21
N LYS A 316 -12.35 9.66 32.47
CA LYS A 316 -13.16 9.35 33.66
C LYS A 316 -14.47 10.13 33.66
N SER A 317 -14.42 11.45 33.47
CA SER A 317 -15.62 12.28 33.36
C SER A 317 -16.55 11.83 32.25
N CYS A 318 -16.01 11.48 31.07
CA CYS A 318 -16.80 10.92 29.96
C CYS A 318 -17.48 9.59 30.32
N VAL A 319 -16.76 8.72 31.07
CA VAL A 319 -17.30 7.44 31.54
C VAL A 319 -18.42 7.62 32.55
N GLU A 320 -18.25 8.51 33.52
CA GLU A 320 -19.27 8.83 34.55
C GLU A 320 -20.53 9.43 33.94
N ASN A 321 -20.38 10.22 32.88
CA ASN A 321 -21.51 10.79 32.14
C ASN A 321 -22.07 9.89 31.05
N LEU A 322 -21.49 8.67 30.83
CA LEU A 322 -21.83 7.74 29.74
C LEU A 322 -21.75 8.40 28.35
N ASN A 323 -20.91 9.43 28.22
CA ASN A 323 -20.83 10.24 27.01
C ASN A 323 -19.37 10.57 26.65
N LEU A 324 -18.91 10.05 25.52
CA LEU A 324 -17.67 10.48 24.88
C LEU A 324 -18.02 11.10 23.51
N PRO A 325 -17.98 12.44 23.39
CA PRO A 325 -18.29 13.10 22.13
C PRO A 325 -17.27 12.76 21.05
N ALA A 326 -17.75 12.40 19.86
CA ALA A 326 -16.87 12.21 18.70
C ALA A 326 -16.21 13.55 18.33
N TYR A 327 -14.99 13.49 17.79
CA TYR A 327 -14.19 14.70 17.61
C TYR A 327 -14.75 15.67 16.55
N PHE A 328 -15.26 15.17 15.43
CA PHE A 328 -15.81 16.01 14.35
C PHE A 328 -17.31 16.31 14.54
N ILE A 329 -18.06 15.37 15.10
CA ILE A 329 -19.50 15.47 15.35
C ILE A 329 -19.73 15.18 16.83
N PRO A 330 -19.65 16.19 17.72
CA PRO A 330 -19.77 15.99 19.19
C PRO A 330 -21.08 15.39 19.63
N GLU A 331 -22.13 15.56 18.86
CA GLU A 331 -23.47 14.99 19.10
C GLU A 331 -23.49 13.46 18.93
N ASN A 332 -22.51 12.90 18.26
CA ASN A 332 -22.30 11.45 18.14
C ASN A 332 -21.56 10.92 19.38
N ASN A 333 -22.28 10.28 20.28
CA ASN A 333 -21.73 9.71 21.50
C ASN A 333 -21.07 8.34 21.22
N LEU A 334 -19.76 8.25 21.34
CA LEU A 334 -19.00 7.00 21.07
C LEU A 334 -19.23 5.89 22.11
N PHE A 335 -19.80 6.20 23.27
CA PHE A 335 -20.12 5.22 24.30
C PHE A 335 -21.54 4.65 24.16
N GLU A 336 -22.38 5.27 23.34
CA GLU A 336 -23.75 4.83 23.15
C GLU A 336 -23.80 3.39 22.60
N GLY A 337 -24.61 2.53 23.24
CA GLY A 337 -24.72 1.12 22.89
C GLY A 337 -23.49 0.24 23.24
N LYS A 338 -22.44 0.82 23.87
CA LYS A 338 -21.21 0.09 24.26
C LYS A 338 -20.92 0.13 25.75
N LEU A 339 -21.21 1.25 26.41
CA LEU A 339 -20.92 1.44 27.83
C LEU A 339 -22.24 1.43 28.60
N ASN A 340 -22.40 0.44 29.47
CA ASN A 340 -23.53 0.38 30.41
C ASN A 340 -23.08 0.86 31.80
N PRO A 341 -24.03 1.21 32.72
CA PRO A 341 -23.71 1.72 34.04
C PRO A 341 -22.75 0.84 34.86
N CYS A 342 -22.94 -0.49 34.85
CA CYS A 342 -22.06 -1.38 35.64
C CYS A 342 -20.61 -1.38 35.10
N THR A 343 -20.43 -1.35 33.76
CA THR A 343 -19.10 -1.26 33.16
C THR A 343 -18.50 0.13 33.37
N ALA A 344 -19.32 1.17 33.41
CA ALA A 344 -18.89 2.52 33.72
C ALA A 344 -18.37 2.65 35.16
N ASP A 345 -19.08 2.09 36.13
CA ASP A 345 -18.67 2.09 37.54
C ASP A 345 -17.34 1.33 37.71
N LEU A 346 -17.20 0.19 37.06
CA LEU A 346 -15.94 -0.61 37.04
C LEU A 346 -14.79 0.23 36.49
N LEU A 347 -14.95 0.83 35.32
CA LEU A 347 -13.92 1.62 34.66
C LEU A 347 -13.59 2.89 35.45
N SER A 348 -14.61 3.62 35.92
CA SER A 348 -14.42 4.82 36.75
C SER A 348 -13.66 4.49 38.06
N GLY A 349 -13.97 3.36 38.73
CA GLY A 349 -13.25 2.91 39.90
C GLY A 349 -11.76 2.64 39.62
N HIS A 350 -11.45 2.01 38.50
CA HIS A 350 -10.07 1.78 38.08
C HIS A 350 -9.35 3.09 37.73
N LEU A 351 -10.00 3.98 36.99
CA LEU A 351 -9.44 5.30 36.67
C LEU A 351 -9.16 6.11 37.91
N ASN A 352 -10.06 6.07 38.91
CA ASN A 352 -9.83 6.68 40.25
C ASN A 352 -8.57 6.13 40.91
N THR A 353 -8.40 4.81 40.91
CA THR A 353 -7.21 4.16 41.49
C THR A 353 -5.94 4.61 40.79
N ILE A 354 -5.95 4.67 39.45
CA ILE A 354 -4.81 5.12 38.64
C ILE A 354 -4.51 6.60 38.94
N LEU A 355 -5.51 7.47 38.95
CA LEU A 355 -5.38 8.90 39.19
C LEU A 355 -4.85 9.19 40.60
N SER A 356 -5.27 8.42 41.63
CA SER A 356 -4.78 8.58 43.01
C SER A 356 -3.28 8.30 43.17
N GLN A 357 -2.69 7.51 42.30
CA GLN A 357 -1.24 7.21 42.29
C GLN A 357 -0.41 8.31 41.59
N GLY A 358 -1.07 9.26 40.93
CA GLY A 358 -0.43 10.30 40.15
C GLY A 358 0.41 9.71 38.98
N THR A 359 1.38 10.48 38.51
CA THR A 359 2.22 10.10 37.34
C THR A 359 3.00 8.80 37.48
N ARG A 360 3.22 8.35 38.74
CA ARG A 360 3.89 7.06 39.01
C ARG A 360 3.08 5.84 38.58
N CYS A 361 1.75 5.99 38.40
CA CYS A 361 0.88 4.91 37.94
C CYS A 361 1.36 4.29 36.63
N VAL A 362 2.03 5.07 35.77
CA VAL A 362 2.54 4.58 34.48
C VAL A 362 3.48 3.39 34.65
N LEU A 363 4.22 3.32 35.76
CA LEU A 363 5.14 2.22 36.08
C LEU A 363 4.44 0.94 36.54
N THR A 364 3.14 0.97 36.82
CA THR A 364 2.35 -0.21 37.22
C THR A 364 1.80 -1.00 36.03
N PHE A 365 1.87 -0.44 34.84
CA PHE A 365 1.37 -1.10 33.62
C PHE A 365 2.34 -2.18 33.13
N PRO A 366 1.88 -3.45 32.96
CA PRO A 366 2.72 -4.59 32.57
C PRO A 366 3.50 -4.37 31.30
N SER A 367 2.87 -3.79 30.26
CA SER A 367 3.53 -3.51 28.99
C SER A 367 4.68 -2.51 29.14
N ILE A 368 4.58 -1.53 30.01
CA ILE A 368 5.64 -0.56 30.30
C ILE A 368 6.75 -1.21 31.12
N GLN A 369 6.40 -1.99 32.15
CA GLN A 369 7.38 -2.72 32.95
C GLN A 369 8.23 -3.68 32.09
N GLN A 370 7.59 -4.46 31.23
CA GLN A 370 8.27 -5.37 30.29
C GLN A 370 9.29 -4.61 29.42
N ARG A 371 8.92 -3.43 28.94
CA ARG A 371 9.78 -2.61 28.09
C ARG A 371 10.97 -2.03 28.84
N LEU A 372 10.76 -1.58 30.06
CA LEU A 372 11.83 -1.13 30.95
C LEU A 372 12.83 -2.26 31.25
N GLN A 373 12.36 -3.47 31.47
CA GLN A 373 13.22 -4.66 31.65
C GLN A 373 14.03 -4.98 30.40
N ILE A 374 13.46 -4.82 29.20
CA ILE A 374 14.15 -5.02 27.93
C ILE A 374 15.29 -4.00 27.76
N MET A 375 15.05 -2.73 28.12
CA MET A 375 16.06 -1.68 28.04
C MET A 375 17.27 -1.92 28.95
N GLN A 376 17.10 -2.62 30.06
CA GLN A 376 18.18 -2.95 31.00
C GLN A 376 19.12 -4.05 30.47
N LYS A 377 18.74 -4.78 29.41
CA LYS A 377 19.58 -5.86 28.86
C LYS A 377 20.71 -5.28 28.02
N PRO A 378 21.98 -5.60 28.29
CA PRO A 378 23.12 -5.12 27.51
C PRO A 378 23.00 -5.52 26.03
N GLY A 379 23.26 -4.61 25.12
CA GLY A 379 23.30 -4.88 23.67
C GLY A 379 21.94 -4.96 22.97
N HIS A 380 20.84 -4.65 23.64
CA HIS A 380 19.52 -4.65 23.02
C HIS A 380 19.25 -3.29 22.31
N ARG A 381 19.29 -3.29 20.98
CA ARG A 381 18.97 -2.12 20.15
C ARG A 381 17.66 -2.35 19.40
N LEU A 382 16.55 -2.21 20.13
CA LEU A 382 15.21 -2.43 19.59
C LEU A 382 14.87 -1.43 18.46
N ASP A 383 15.36 -0.19 18.58
CA ASP A 383 15.22 0.86 17.58
C ASP A 383 15.83 0.49 16.22
N ILE A 384 16.99 -0.17 16.23
CA ILE A 384 17.67 -0.64 15.01
C ILE A 384 16.87 -1.75 14.35
N TYR A 385 16.34 -2.72 15.12
CA TYR A 385 15.54 -3.81 14.59
C TYR A 385 14.23 -3.29 13.96
N CYS A 386 13.51 -2.42 14.66
CA CYS A 386 12.28 -1.81 14.14
C CYS A 386 12.57 -0.99 12.88
N SER A 387 13.63 -0.18 12.88
CA SER A 387 14.04 0.65 11.74
C SER A 387 14.34 -0.19 10.50
N SER A 388 15.08 -1.29 10.66
CA SER A 388 15.50 -2.15 9.55
C SER A 388 14.32 -2.89 8.94
N SER A 389 13.42 -3.41 9.77
CA SER A 389 12.22 -4.11 9.33
C SER A 389 11.27 -3.18 8.58
N GLU A 390 11.06 -1.96 9.08
CA GLU A 390 10.21 -0.96 8.42
C GLU A 390 10.83 -0.45 7.12
N MET A 391 12.14 -0.25 7.06
CA MET A 391 12.87 0.09 5.84
C MET A 391 12.73 -0.97 4.76
N PHE A 392 12.85 -2.25 5.15
CA PHE A 392 12.68 -3.36 4.22
C PHE A 392 11.27 -3.36 3.62
N ASN A 393 10.24 -3.18 4.45
CA ASN A 393 8.87 -3.13 3.97
C ASN A 393 8.60 -1.93 3.07
N PHE A 394 9.19 -0.78 3.37
CA PHE A 394 9.15 0.35 2.46
C PHE A 394 9.74 -0.01 1.09
N VAL A 395 10.90 -0.67 1.05
CA VAL A 395 11.51 -1.11 -0.21
C VAL A 395 10.62 -2.10 -0.94
N CYS A 396 9.99 -3.06 -0.25
CA CYS A 396 9.05 -4.00 -0.84
C CYS A 396 7.82 -3.29 -1.42
N LEU A 397 7.20 -2.40 -0.66
CA LEU A 397 6.03 -1.63 -1.10
C LEU A 397 6.40 -0.68 -2.24
N PHE A 398 7.55 0.00 -2.16
CA PHE A 398 8.06 0.83 -3.24
C PHE A 398 8.26 0.01 -4.51
N SER A 399 8.86 -1.17 -4.42
CA SER A 399 9.09 -2.05 -5.56
C SER A 399 7.79 -2.50 -6.21
N ARG A 400 6.80 -2.88 -5.40
CA ARG A 400 5.46 -3.26 -5.87
C ARG A 400 4.78 -2.12 -6.62
N LYS A 401 4.74 -0.93 -6.02
CA LYS A 401 4.11 0.25 -6.59
C LYS A 401 4.84 0.73 -7.84
N TYR A 402 6.16 0.70 -7.81
CA TYR A 402 7.00 1.03 -8.94
C TYR A 402 6.74 0.13 -10.17
N LEU A 403 6.57 -1.17 -9.97
CA LEU A 403 6.23 -2.11 -11.04
C LEU A 403 4.82 -1.81 -11.60
N ALA A 404 3.89 -1.38 -10.77
CA ALA A 404 2.54 -1.01 -11.20
C ALA A 404 2.50 0.29 -12.04
N LEU A 405 3.36 1.28 -11.75
CA LEU A 405 3.40 2.57 -12.47
C LEU A 405 3.80 2.48 -13.95
N ASN A 406 4.40 1.39 -14.37
CA ASN A 406 4.76 1.18 -15.78
C ASN A 406 3.54 0.98 -16.71
N VAL A 407 2.30 1.16 -16.23
CA VAL A 407 1.11 0.60 -16.86
C VAL A 407 0.54 1.42 -17.98
N SER A 408 0.59 2.73 -17.96
CA SER A 408 -0.01 3.54 -19.02
C SER A 408 0.71 4.88 -19.16
N THR A 409 1.14 5.18 -20.40
CA THR A 409 1.79 6.45 -20.73
C THR A 409 0.88 7.67 -20.62
N THR A 410 -0.41 7.52 -20.87
CA THR A 410 -1.39 8.62 -20.83
C THR A 410 -1.72 9.01 -19.39
N TYR A 411 -1.86 8.02 -18.53
CA TYR A 411 -2.13 8.19 -17.09
C TYR A 411 -0.98 8.90 -16.38
N VAL A 412 0.22 8.53 -16.76
CA VAL A 412 1.48 9.07 -16.27
C VAL A 412 1.67 10.55 -16.61
N LEU A 413 1.21 11.01 -17.75
CA LEU A 413 1.29 12.44 -18.15
C LEU A 413 0.36 13.32 -17.31
N ASN A 414 -0.84 12.85 -16.98
CA ASN A 414 -1.77 13.57 -16.10
C ASN A 414 -1.23 13.65 -14.68
N THR A 415 -0.45 12.67 -14.26
CA THR A 415 0.17 12.61 -12.93
C THR A 415 1.37 13.54 -12.78
N LEU A 416 2.14 13.80 -13.86
CA LEU A 416 3.24 14.77 -13.81
C LEU A 416 2.78 16.18 -13.44
N SER A 417 1.56 16.56 -13.79
CA SER A 417 0.97 17.83 -13.38
C SER A 417 0.70 17.88 -11.86
N LEU A 418 0.38 16.73 -11.25
CA LEU A 418 0.14 16.61 -9.80
C LEU A 418 1.45 16.53 -9.00
N ILE A 419 2.54 16.00 -9.57
CA ILE A 419 3.86 15.91 -8.94
C ILE A 419 4.52 17.29 -8.72
N ASN A 420 4.05 18.32 -9.38
CA ASN A 420 4.53 19.70 -9.17
C ASN A 420 3.96 20.39 -7.91
N LEU A 421 3.14 19.70 -7.12
CA LEU A 421 2.63 20.21 -5.85
C LEU A 421 3.79 20.44 -4.84
N PRO A 422 3.73 21.51 -4.01
CA PRO A 422 4.79 21.91 -3.08
C PRO A 422 5.23 20.78 -2.12
N ASP A 423 4.33 19.90 -1.71
CA ASP A 423 4.62 18.79 -0.80
C ASP A 423 5.46 17.67 -1.44
N MET A 424 5.36 17.48 -2.77
CA MET A 424 6.15 16.48 -3.48
C MET A 424 7.64 16.85 -3.59
N ARG A 425 8.01 18.12 -3.43
CA ARG A 425 9.42 18.55 -3.40
C ARG A 425 10.18 17.98 -2.20
N ARG A 426 9.49 17.67 -1.09
CA ARG A 426 10.08 17.01 0.09
C ARG A 426 10.47 15.55 -0.18
N HIS A 427 9.93 14.95 -1.24
CA HIS A 427 10.14 13.55 -1.61
C HIS A 427 10.99 13.38 -2.88
N ARG A 428 12.08 14.15 -2.94
CA ARG A 428 12.98 14.26 -4.10
C ARG A 428 13.37 12.93 -4.75
N PHE A 429 13.64 11.90 -3.94
CA PHE A 429 14.01 10.57 -4.47
C PHE A 429 12.87 9.89 -5.23
N LEU A 430 11.69 9.80 -4.64
CA LEU A 430 10.54 9.17 -5.29
C LEU A 430 10.19 9.91 -6.58
N THR A 431 10.09 11.24 -6.51
CA THR A 431 9.80 12.08 -7.67
C THR A 431 10.81 11.88 -8.79
N GLN A 432 12.10 11.80 -8.45
CA GLN A 432 13.16 11.55 -9.43
C GLN A 432 13.08 10.13 -10.01
N SER A 433 12.82 9.11 -9.18
CA SER A 433 12.72 7.73 -9.62
C SER A 433 11.52 7.53 -10.53
N VAL A 434 10.35 8.02 -10.14
CA VAL A 434 9.13 8.01 -10.98
C VAL A 434 9.39 8.75 -12.29
N SER A 435 9.95 9.96 -12.25
CA SER A 435 10.28 10.72 -13.46
C SER A 435 11.23 9.97 -14.40
N LYS A 436 12.25 9.26 -13.86
CA LYS A 436 13.16 8.43 -14.66
C LYS A 436 12.43 7.28 -15.36
N VAL A 437 11.63 6.51 -14.60
CA VAL A 437 10.82 5.40 -15.19
C VAL A 437 9.98 5.91 -16.33
N MET A 438 9.27 7.00 -16.09
CA MET A 438 8.34 7.57 -17.05
C MET A 438 9.04 8.01 -18.33
N LYS A 439 10.16 8.72 -18.21
CA LYS A 439 10.97 9.15 -19.35
C LYS A 439 11.48 7.94 -20.14
N ALA A 440 11.96 6.90 -19.45
CA ALA A 440 12.41 5.67 -20.10
C ALA A 440 11.25 4.95 -20.81
N THR A 441 10.10 4.76 -20.14
CA THR A 441 8.92 4.11 -20.72
C THR A 441 8.38 4.87 -21.94
N GLN A 442 8.25 6.19 -21.85
CA GLN A 442 7.85 7.02 -23.00
C GLN A 442 8.82 6.88 -24.18
N ALA A 443 10.12 6.84 -23.90
CA ALA A 443 11.13 6.63 -24.94
C ALA A 443 10.94 5.27 -25.60
N TYR A 444 10.73 4.18 -24.83
CA TYR A 444 10.51 2.84 -25.36
C TYR A 444 9.24 2.76 -26.23
N VAL A 445 8.12 3.29 -25.78
CA VAL A 445 6.87 3.32 -26.57
C VAL A 445 7.03 4.12 -27.86
N LYS A 446 7.74 5.26 -27.81
CA LYS A 446 8.03 6.05 -29.01
C LYS A 446 8.93 5.28 -30.00
N ILE A 447 9.96 4.58 -29.50
CA ILE A 447 10.82 3.73 -30.34
C ILE A 447 9.97 2.63 -30.99
N ALA A 448 9.12 1.94 -30.22
CA ALA A 448 8.23 0.91 -30.73
C ALA A 448 7.31 1.44 -31.86
N ARG A 449 6.73 2.63 -31.69
CA ARG A 449 5.91 3.28 -32.71
C ARG A 449 6.71 3.66 -33.96
N ILE A 450 7.99 4.06 -33.84
CA ILE A 450 8.87 4.34 -34.96
C ILE A 450 9.16 3.05 -35.76
N MET A 451 9.46 1.95 -35.07
CA MET A 451 9.73 0.67 -35.70
C MET A 451 8.51 0.14 -36.48
N ASN A 452 7.31 0.32 -35.96
CA ASN A 452 6.07 -0.11 -36.63
C ASN A 452 5.74 0.67 -37.92
N ARG A 453 6.44 1.78 -38.23
CA ARG A 453 6.20 2.57 -39.44
C ARG A 453 6.87 2.03 -40.70
N GLY A 454 7.66 0.95 -40.62
CA GLY A 454 8.29 0.33 -41.78
C GLY A 454 9.25 1.24 -42.53
N MET A 455 9.96 2.15 -41.84
CA MET A 455 10.91 3.09 -42.45
C MET A 455 12.24 2.44 -42.80
N PRO A 456 13.02 3.02 -43.75
CA PRO A 456 14.39 2.59 -44.02
C PRO A 456 15.25 2.66 -42.72
N ASN A 457 16.10 1.66 -42.52
CA ASN A 457 16.90 1.48 -41.32
C ASN A 457 17.67 2.74 -40.90
N LYS A 458 18.32 3.43 -41.82
CA LYS A 458 19.09 4.65 -41.53
C LYS A 458 18.23 5.72 -40.85
N ARG A 459 17.07 6.01 -41.41
CA ARG A 459 16.13 7.00 -40.85
C ARG A 459 15.54 6.57 -39.53
N MET A 460 15.26 5.27 -39.39
CA MET A 460 14.80 4.69 -38.13
C MET A 460 15.83 4.92 -37.01
N TYR A 461 17.11 4.60 -37.26
CA TYR A 461 18.18 4.81 -36.28
C TYR A 461 18.39 6.28 -35.91
N GLU A 462 18.32 7.18 -36.87
CA GLU A 462 18.43 8.63 -36.63
C GLU A 462 17.32 9.10 -35.67
N LEU A 463 16.08 8.63 -35.86
CA LEU A 463 14.93 8.98 -34.99
C LEU A 463 15.00 8.29 -33.62
N CYS A 464 15.50 7.05 -33.54
CA CYS A 464 15.60 6.32 -32.28
C CYS A 464 16.77 6.81 -31.39
N ARG A 465 17.85 7.34 -31.99
CA ARG A 465 19.07 7.74 -31.26
C ARG A 465 18.82 8.69 -30.06
N PRO A 466 18.07 9.80 -30.19
CA PRO A 466 17.79 10.67 -29.04
C PRO A 466 16.91 9.98 -28.00
N LEU A 467 15.99 9.12 -28.39
CA LEU A 467 15.14 8.37 -27.47
C LEU A 467 15.93 7.30 -26.70
N LEU A 468 16.87 6.62 -27.36
CA LEU A 468 17.80 5.70 -26.71
C LEU A 468 18.70 6.40 -25.68
N LEU A 469 19.11 7.64 -25.95
CA LEU A 469 19.85 8.45 -24.96
C LEU A 469 18.98 8.77 -23.75
N VAL A 470 17.73 9.15 -23.96
CA VAL A 470 16.77 9.36 -22.86
C VAL A 470 16.57 8.08 -22.06
N ALA A 471 16.37 6.95 -22.70
CA ALA A 471 16.21 5.65 -22.05
C ALA A 471 17.45 5.27 -21.25
N SER A 472 18.64 5.43 -21.83
CA SER A 472 19.94 5.15 -21.17
C SER A 472 20.15 5.99 -19.92
N ASN A 473 19.93 7.30 -20.00
CA ASN A 473 20.09 8.23 -18.86
C ASN A 473 19.08 7.95 -17.73
N ASN A 474 18.01 7.24 -18.00
CA ASN A 474 16.95 6.94 -17.05
C ASN A 474 16.82 5.44 -16.70
N SER A 475 17.75 4.58 -17.14
CA SER A 475 17.75 3.14 -16.88
C SER A 475 18.31 2.72 -15.51
N GLY A 476 19.03 3.61 -14.82
CA GLY A 476 19.71 3.31 -13.54
C GLY A 476 18.83 3.54 -12.32
N ILE A 477 17.66 2.94 -12.24
CA ILE A 477 16.70 3.10 -11.13
C ILE A 477 16.90 2.05 -10.08
N ASP A 478 17.08 0.84 -10.52
CA ASP A 478 17.54 -0.30 -9.73
C ASP A 478 18.87 -0.81 -10.30
N ARG A 479 19.32 -1.91 -9.77
CA ARG A 479 20.60 -2.49 -10.17
C ARG A 479 20.59 -3.03 -11.60
N MET A 480 19.51 -3.66 -12.06
CA MET A 480 19.50 -4.49 -13.27
C MET A 480 18.37 -4.19 -14.24
N SER A 481 17.12 -4.10 -13.79
CA SER A 481 15.96 -4.21 -14.67
C SER A 481 15.95 -3.17 -15.79
N GLY A 482 16.24 -1.92 -15.49
CA GLY A 482 16.27 -0.85 -16.49
C GLY A 482 17.42 -1.03 -17.51
N LYS A 483 18.58 -1.50 -17.08
CA LYS A 483 19.72 -1.77 -17.98
C LYS A 483 19.47 -2.97 -18.87
N VAL A 484 18.90 -4.05 -18.31
CA VAL A 484 18.57 -5.28 -19.06
C VAL A 484 17.48 -4.97 -20.10
N LYS A 485 16.47 -4.17 -19.73
CA LYS A 485 15.44 -3.73 -20.69
C LYS A 485 16.05 -2.89 -21.82
N LEU A 486 16.93 -1.96 -21.51
CA LEU A 486 17.64 -1.16 -22.51
C LEU A 486 18.47 -2.05 -23.45
N ALA A 487 19.20 -3.02 -22.91
CA ALA A 487 19.98 -3.96 -23.72
C ALA A 487 19.10 -4.80 -24.66
N GLY A 488 17.90 -5.22 -24.19
CA GLY A 488 16.92 -5.89 -25.04
C GLY A 488 16.48 -5.03 -26.22
N VAL A 489 16.20 -3.77 -26.00
CA VAL A 489 15.85 -2.81 -27.07
C VAL A 489 17.02 -2.58 -28.04
N LEU A 490 18.24 -2.43 -27.51
CA LEU A 490 19.44 -2.29 -28.34
C LEU A 490 19.69 -3.52 -29.21
N HIS A 491 19.50 -4.73 -28.67
CA HIS A 491 19.60 -5.98 -29.41
C HIS A 491 18.54 -6.06 -30.52
N VAL A 492 17.27 -5.79 -30.25
CA VAL A 492 16.20 -5.80 -31.26
C VAL A 492 16.46 -4.77 -32.37
N LEU A 493 17.10 -3.65 -32.06
CA LEU A 493 17.55 -2.65 -33.04
C LEU A 493 18.84 -3.05 -33.80
N GLY A 494 19.45 -4.21 -33.52
CA GLY A 494 20.71 -4.64 -34.14
C GLY A 494 21.94 -3.91 -33.64
N ILE A 495 21.86 -3.20 -32.49
CA ILE A 495 22.99 -2.48 -31.88
C ILE A 495 23.70 -3.38 -30.85
N THR A 496 24.09 -4.59 -31.29
CA THR A 496 24.53 -5.70 -30.48
C THR A 496 25.71 -5.38 -29.57
N ASN A 497 26.74 -4.69 -30.07
CA ASN A 497 27.90 -4.30 -29.23
C ASN A 497 27.53 -3.39 -28.05
N LYS A 498 26.60 -2.45 -28.23
CA LYS A 498 26.13 -1.60 -27.13
C LYS A 498 25.27 -2.37 -26.15
N ALA A 499 24.50 -3.36 -26.61
CA ALA A 499 23.74 -4.24 -25.74
C ALA A 499 24.68 -5.00 -24.80
N ILE A 500 25.75 -5.61 -25.31
CA ILE A 500 26.78 -6.31 -24.51
C ILE A 500 27.41 -5.35 -23.48
N VAL A 501 27.91 -4.18 -23.91
CA VAL A 501 28.51 -3.19 -23.00
C VAL A 501 27.54 -2.80 -21.89
N THR A 502 26.25 -2.64 -22.22
CA THR A 502 25.22 -2.32 -21.22
C THR A 502 25.05 -3.46 -20.22
N LEU A 503 25.00 -4.71 -20.68
CA LEU A 503 24.84 -5.89 -19.82
C LEU A 503 26.08 -6.13 -18.94
N ASP A 504 27.28 -5.92 -19.47
CA ASP A 504 28.54 -6.06 -18.72
C ASP A 504 28.73 -4.97 -17.68
N SER A 505 28.13 -3.79 -17.89
CA SER A 505 28.10 -2.73 -16.87
C SER A 505 27.36 -3.12 -15.57
N ILE A 506 26.63 -4.23 -15.60
CA ILE A 506 25.90 -4.76 -14.44
C ILE A 506 26.89 -5.57 -13.60
N LYS A 507 27.31 -5.02 -12.44
CA LYS A 507 28.26 -5.68 -11.53
C LYS A 507 27.67 -7.01 -11.02
N GLN A 508 28.46 -8.09 -11.10
CA GLN A 508 28.01 -9.44 -10.73
C GLN A 508 27.78 -9.62 -9.22
N ARG A 509 28.51 -8.88 -8.37
CA ARG A 509 28.38 -8.95 -6.91
C ARG A 509 28.02 -7.58 -6.34
N PRO A 510 27.08 -7.51 -5.39
CA PRO A 510 26.86 -6.27 -4.66
C PRO A 510 28.11 -5.92 -3.85
N LEU A 511 28.41 -4.62 -3.73
CA LEU A 511 29.51 -4.12 -2.90
C LEU A 511 29.37 -4.51 -1.43
N PHE A 512 28.15 -4.85 -0.98
CA PHE A 512 27.81 -5.22 0.39
C PHE A 512 26.78 -6.37 0.39
N GLY A 513 27.21 -7.52 0.79
CA GLY A 513 26.61 -8.74 1.36
C GLY A 513 25.28 -9.28 0.83
N ILE A 514 24.23 -8.53 0.68
CA ILE A 514 22.91 -9.07 0.31
C ILE A 514 22.35 -8.35 -0.92
N PHE A 515 22.31 -9.09 -2.01
CA PHE A 515 21.55 -8.78 -3.19
C PHE A 515 20.13 -9.35 -3.03
N ARG A 516 19.09 -8.53 -3.23
CA ARG A 516 17.70 -8.96 -3.15
C ARG A 516 17.01 -8.76 -4.49
N LYS A 517 16.40 -9.83 -5.00
CA LYS A 517 15.46 -9.79 -6.10
C LYS A 517 14.06 -9.63 -5.53
N PHE A 518 13.30 -8.73 -6.10
CA PHE A 518 11.89 -8.53 -5.76
C PHE A 518 11.05 -8.88 -6.97
N HIS A 519 10.37 -10.01 -6.88
CA HIS A 519 9.44 -10.47 -7.89
C HIS A 519 8.03 -9.97 -7.58
N HIS A 520 7.29 -9.59 -8.60
CA HIS A 520 5.96 -9.03 -8.47
C HIS A 520 5.02 -9.98 -7.70
N ARG A 521 5.01 -11.29 -8.00
CA ARG A 521 4.19 -12.28 -7.31
C ARG A 521 4.55 -12.44 -5.84
N ASN A 522 5.82 -12.46 -5.48
CA ASN A 522 6.27 -12.55 -4.07
C ASN A 522 5.84 -11.35 -3.26
N ILE A 523 5.84 -10.18 -3.89
CA ILE A 523 5.38 -8.95 -3.26
C ILE A 523 3.86 -9.01 -3.02
N ILE A 524 3.08 -9.53 -3.97
CA ILE A 524 1.62 -9.71 -3.80
C ILE A 524 1.32 -10.75 -2.73
N ASN A 525 2.00 -11.90 -2.75
CA ASN A 525 1.73 -13.03 -1.86
C ASN A 525 2.44 -12.89 -0.50
N GLN A 526 3.33 -11.90 -0.32
CA GLN A 526 4.13 -11.63 0.91
C GLN A 526 4.76 -12.90 1.54
N THR A 527 5.19 -13.85 0.71
CA THR A 527 5.72 -15.15 1.18
C THR A 527 7.10 -15.04 1.84
N TYR A 528 7.70 -13.84 1.83
CA TYR A 528 9.04 -13.61 2.36
C TYR A 528 9.05 -13.40 3.88
N ARG A 529 9.69 -14.30 4.63
CA ARG A 529 9.98 -14.11 6.06
C ARG A 529 11.34 -13.45 6.23
N PHE A 530 11.33 -12.26 6.78
CA PHE A 530 12.52 -11.46 7.05
C PHE A 530 13.16 -11.90 8.37
N THR A 531 14.43 -12.30 8.34
CA THR A 531 15.15 -12.69 9.55
C THR A 531 15.77 -11.49 10.25
N LYS A 532 16.12 -11.62 11.52
CA LYS A 532 16.85 -10.57 12.26
C LYS A 532 18.17 -10.22 11.56
N GLN A 533 18.89 -11.22 11.08
CA GLN A 533 20.16 -11.04 10.38
C GLN A 533 19.98 -10.25 9.09
N ASP A 534 18.88 -10.48 8.33
CA ASP A 534 18.55 -9.70 7.15
C ASP A 534 18.30 -8.22 7.51
N SER A 535 17.62 -7.95 8.63
CA SER A 535 17.37 -6.59 9.12
C SER A 535 18.66 -5.84 9.40
N ASP A 536 19.59 -6.48 10.10
CA ASP A 536 20.87 -5.88 10.47
C ASP A 536 21.70 -5.54 9.23
N TYR A 537 21.67 -6.40 8.21
CA TYR A 537 22.36 -6.16 6.93
C TYR A 537 21.76 -5.01 6.13
N VAL A 538 20.43 -4.98 6.02
CA VAL A 538 19.74 -3.91 5.30
C VAL A 538 20.00 -2.57 5.98
N TYR A 539 19.92 -2.52 7.29
CA TYR A 539 20.21 -1.31 8.05
C TYR A 539 21.67 -0.83 7.84
N ALA A 540 22.64 -1.74 7.98
CA ALA A 540 24.05 -1.41 7.78
C ALA A 540 24.32 -0.90 6.35
N ALA A 541 23.70 -1.51 5.34
CA ALA A 541 23.83 -1.10 3.95
C ALA A 541 23.18 0.26 3.71
N ILE A 542 21.99 0.53 4.25
CA ILE A 542 21.31 1.82 4.12
C ILE A 542 22.06 2.92 4.89
N ALA A 543 22.54 2.63 6.09
CA ALA A 543 23.34 3.59 6.87
C ALA A 543 24.62 4.02 6.14
N ARG A 544 25.24 3.10 5.40
CA ARG A 544 26.48 3.34 4.65
C ARG A 544 26.27 3.98 3.28
N LEU A 545 25.27 3.54 2.54
CA LEU A 545 25.03 3.94 1.14
C LEU A 545 24.04 5.09 1.02
N GLY A 546 23.18 5.28 2.02
CA GLY A 546 21.94 6.01 1.89
C GLY A 546 20.88 5.18 1.15
N ARG A 547 19.61 5.54 1.35
CA ARG A 547 18.45 4.80 0.83
C ARG A 547 18.47 4.67 -0.69
N ASP A 548 18.77 5.76 -1.38
CA ASP A 548 18.73 5.82 -2.85
C ASP A 548 19.78 4.92 -3.49
N ASN A 549 21.02 5.00 -2.96
CA ASN A 549 22.11 4.16 -3.43
C ASN A 549 21.88 2.69 -3.06
N TYR A 550 21.23 2.40 -1.93
CA TYR A 550 20.86 1.03 -1.57
C TYR A 550 19.93 0.42 -2.61
N VAL A 551 18.87 1.13 -3.01
CA VAL A 551 17.95 0.66 -4.06
C VAL A 551 18.71 0.43 -5.38
N GLN A 552 19.53 1.40 -5.80
CA GLN A 552 20.27 1.31 -7.05
C GLN A 552 21.33 0.21 -7.10
N GLN A 553 21.91 -0.18 -5.97
CA GLN A 553 23.04 -1.12 -5.92
C GLN A 553 22.68 -2.50 -5.40
N CYS A 554 21.67 -2.61 -4.55
CA CYS A 554 21.35 -3.84 -3.83
C CYS A 554 19.97 -4.43 -4.20
N ILE A 555 19.11 -3.68 -4.88
CA ILE A 555 17.78 -4.13 -5.28
C ILE A 555 17.75 -4.45 -6.78
N SER A 556 17.08 -5.51 -7.16
CA SER A 556 16.73 -5.83 -8.55
C SER A 556 15.24 -6.13 -8.66
N LEU A 557 14.60 -5.48 -9.63
CA LEU A 557 13.19 -5.65 -9.94
C LEU A 557 13.03 -6.52 -11.19
N ASP A 558 11.83 -7.06 -11.41
CA ASP A 558 11.51 -7.75 -12.66
C ASP A 558 11.52 -6.77 -13.84
N VAL A 559 11.91 -7.26 -15.01
CA VAL A 559 11.75 -6.52 -16.26
C VAL A 559 10.33 -6.68 -16.75
N ARG A 560 9.65 -5.57 -16.98
CA ARG A 560 8.27 -5.54 -17.45
C ARG A 560 8.19 -5.10 -18.91
N TYR A 561 7.33 -5.76 -19.68
CA TYR A 561 6.94 -5.36 -21.02
C TYR A 561 5.42 -5.29 -21.16
N THR A 562 4.95 -4.38 -22.03
CA THR A 562 3.53 -4.16 -22.35
C THR A 562 3.28 -4.37 -23.85
N MET A 563 2.01 -4.50 -24.24
CA MET A 563 1.63 -4.61 -25.66
C MET A 563 2.07 -3.42 -26.51
N GLU A 564 2.12 -2.21 -25.92
CA GLU A 564 2.59 -1.00 -26.64
C GLU A 564 4.07 -1.08 -27.03
N GLU A 565 4.84 -1.95 -26.38
CA GLU A 565 6.28 -2.15 -26.60
C GLU A 565 6.58 -3.35 -27.53
N MET A 566 5.58 -4.00 -28.12
CA MET A 566 5.68 -5.29 -28.84
C MET A 566 6.84 -5.33 -29.85
N SER A 567 7.08 -4.26 -30.61
CA SER A 567 8.11 -4.23 -31.65
C SER A 567 9.54 -4.14 -31.13
N ILE A 568 9.72 -3.80 -29.84
CA ILE A 568 11.03 -3.70 -29.19
C ILE A 568 11.28 -4.80 -28.16
N ILE A 569 10.35 -5.74 -28.04
CA ILE A 569 10.49 -6.90 -27.13
C ILE A 569 11.32 -7.98 -27.82
N PRO A 570 12.27 -8.63 -27.12
CA PRO A 570 12.94 -9.83 -27.66
C PRO A 570 11.93 -10.93 -28.02
N ASP A 571 12.10 -11.58 -29.17
CA ASP A 571 11.10 -12.47 -29.74
C ASP A 571 10.62 -13.56 -28.78
N VAL A 572 11.53 -14.15 -28.02
CA VAL A 572 11.18 -15.19 -27.03
C VAL A 572 10.17 -14.69 -25.96
N ILE A 573 10.17 -13.40 -25.66
CA ILE A 573 9.28 -12.81 -24.67
C ILE A 573 7.94 -12.39 -25.27
N LYS A 574 7.86 -12.15 -26.58
CA LYS A 574 6.60 -11.81 -27.25
C LYS A 574 5.54 -12.89 -27.06
N TYR A 575 5.94 -14.16 -27.10
CA TYR A 575 5.03 -15.29 -26.91
C TYR A 575 4.38 -15.29 -25.51
N GLU A 576 5.15 -14.89 -24.49
CA GLU A 576 4.63 -14.80 -23.11
C GLU A 576 3.55 -13.72 -23.00
N LEU A 577 3.71 -12.61 -23.72
CA LEU A 577 2.79 -11.47 -23.65
C LEU A 577 1.41 -11.77 -24.27
N PHE A 578 1.33 -12.61 -25.31
CA PHE A 578 0.07 -12.96 -25.97
C PHE A 578 -0.86 -13.84 -25.12
N HIS A 579 -0.38 -14.42 -24.03
CA HIS A 579 -1.11 -15.41 -23.24
C HIS A 579 -1.50 -14.91 -21.85
N VAL A 580 -1.39 -13.61 -21.59
CA VAL A 580 -1.88 -12.99 -20.37
C VAL A 580 -3.39 -12.72 -20.52
N PRO A 581 -4.24 -13.25 -19.64
CA PRO A 581 -5.67 -12.94 -19.70
C PRO A 581 -5.94 -11.45 -19.48
N ASP A 582 -6.97 -10.92 -20.12
CA ASP A 582 -7.48 -9.55 -19.98
C ASP A 582 -8.17 -9.28 -18.62
N ILE A 583 -7.64 -9.85 -17.53
CA ILE A 583 -8.27 -9.76 -16.20
C ILE A 583 -8.00 -8.41 -15.51
N ASP A 584 -6.92 -7.74 -15.88
CA ASP A 584 -6.60 -6.44 -15.32
C ASP A 584 -7.00 -5.31 -16.28
N LEU A 585 -7.68 -4.31 -15.75
CA LEU A 585 -8.03 -3.02 -16.39
C LEU A 585 -6.84 -2.29 -17.05
N ILE A 586 -5.66 -2.86 -17.01
CA ILE A 586 -4.36 -2.28 -17.33
C ILE A 586 -3.79 -2.82 -18.65
N GLY A 587 -4.45 -3.79 -19.27
CA GLY A 587 -3.99 -4.48 -20.47
C GLY A 587 -2.91 -5.53 -20.22
N PRO A 588 -2.62 -6.40 -21.21
CA PRO A 588 -1.69 -7.50 -21.04
C PRO A 588 -0.23 -7.03 -20.87
N TYR A 589 0.46 -7.61 -19.90
CA TYR A 589 1.86 -7.35 -19.61
C TYR A 589 2.58 -8.64 -19.18
N VAL A 590 3.89 -8.69 -19.36
CA VAL A 590 4.73 -9.80 -18.92
C VAL A 590 5.86 -9.30 -18.01
N TYR A 591 6.14 -10.07 -16.95
CA TYR A 591 7.31 -9.90 -16.10
C TYR A 591 8.34 -10.99 -16.39
N VAL A 592 9.59 -10.59 -16.45
CA VAL A 592 10.72 -11.49 -16.69
C VAL A 592 11.80 -11.26 -15.64
N ASP A 593 12.32 -12.33 -15.06
CA ASP A 593 13.49 -12.25 -14.18
C ASP A 593 14.66 -11.59 -14.92
N PRO A 594 15.27 -10.53 -14.37
CA PRO A 594 16.31 -9.79 -15.06
C PRO A 594 17.58 -10.60 -15.33
N ASP A 595 17.92 -11.61 -14.53
CA ASP A 595 19.07 -12.49 -14.80
C ASP A 595 18.78 -13.45 -15.96
N ILE A 596 17.56 -14.00 -16.04
CA ILE A 596 17.14 -14.84 -17.17
C ILE A 596 17.25 -14.05 -18.48
N LEU A 597 16.67 -12.85 -18.50
CA LEU A 597 16.73 -12.00 -19.69
C LEU A 597 18.16 -11.54 -20.01
N ARG A 598 18.98 -11.23 -18.99
CA ARG A 598 20.38 -10.86 -19.15
C ARG A 598 21.18 -11.95 -19.85
N TYR A 599 21.15 -13.18 -19.35
CA TYR A 599 21.94 -14.26 -19.91
C TYR A 599 21.40 -14.72 -21.26
N TYR A 600 20.09 -14.66 -21.48
CA TYR A 600 19.51 -14.85 -22.80
C TYR A 600 20.05 -13.83 -23.82
N LEU A 601 20.02 -12.54 -23.48
CA LEU A 601 20.53 -11.48 -24.36
C LEU A 601 22.03 -11.60 -24.62
N LEU A 602 22.84 -11.92 -23.60
CA LEU A 602 24.28 -12.17 -23.79
C LEU A 602 24.52 -13.34 -24.72
N TYR A 603 23.78 -14.44 -24.52
CA TYR A 603 23.86 -15.61 -25.45
C TYR A 603 23.52 -15.18 -26.86
N LYS A 604 22.43 -14.50 -27.11
CA LYS A 604 22.02 -14.05 -28.45
C LYS A 604 23.03 -13.09 -29.06
N CYS A 605 23.47 -12.08 -28.33
CA CYS A 605 24.39 -11.07 -28.79
C CYS A 605 25.77 -11.68 -29.18
N HIS A 606 26.33 -12.57 -28.36
CA HIS A 606 27.60 -13.22 -28.66
C HIS A 606 27.48 -14.21 -29.83
N THR A 607 26.33 -14.91 -29.93
CA THR A 607 26.06 -15.79 -31.11
C THR A 607 26.03 -14.99 -32.41
N GLU A 608 25.36 -13.83 -32.42
CA GLU A 608 25.29 -12.94 -33.59
C GLU A 608 26.66 -12.36 -34.00
N LEU A 609 27.56 -12.18 -33.04
CA LEU A 609 28.92 -11.72 -33.30
C LEU A 609 29.93 -12.84 -33.62
N GLY A 610 29.49 -14.11 -33.60
CA GLY A 610 30.37 -15.26 -33.80
C GLY A 610 31.30 -15.57 -32.63
N ASP A 611 31.04 -15.02 -31.45
CA ASP A 611 31.83 -15.24 -30.23
C ASP A 611 31.30 -16.48 -29.49
N GLU A 612 31.68 -17.66 -29.98
CA GLU A 612 31.15 -18.93 -29.46
C GLU A 612 31.49 -19.17 -27.98
N ALA A 613 32.68 -18.76 -27.54
CA ALA A 613 33.11 -18.98 -26.15
C ALA A 613 32.25 -18.22 -25.13
N ASN A 614 32.02 -16.94 -25.36
CA ASN A 614 31.18 -16.13 -24.51
C ASN A 614 29.70 -16.48 -24.67
N ALA A 615 29.24 -16.83 -25.86
CA ALA A 615 27.90 -17.35 -26.11
C ALA A 615 27.63 -18.62 -25.29
N GLN A 616 28.54 -19.59 -25.30
CA GLN A 616 28.40 -20.83 -24.52
C GLN A 616 28.45 -20.56 -23.01
N GLY A 617 29.31 -19.63 -22.57
CA GLY A 617 29.36 -19.20 -21.18
C GLY A 617 28.04 -18.58 -20.69
N ALA A 618 27.45 -17.70 -21.48
CA ALA A 618 26.14 -17.09 -21.21
C ALA A 618 25.03 -18.15 -21.20
N PHE A 619 25.04 -19.07 -22.13
CA PHE A 619 24.06 -20.16 -22.21
C PHE A 619 24.15 -21.12 -21.01
N ASN A 620 25.35 -21.49 -20.56
CA ASN A 620 25.54 -22.30 -19.35
C ASN A 620 24.99 -21.61 -18.11
N ASN A 621 25.15 -20.28 -17.98
CA ASN A 621 24.56 -19.50 -16.90
C ASN A 621 23.03 -19.49 -16.98
N LEU A 622 22.45 -19.35 -18.17
CA LEU A 622 21.01 -19.44 -18.40
C LEU A 622 20.46 -20.80 -17.96
N ILE A 623 21.12 -21.90 -18.37
CA ILE A 623 20.76 -23.26 -17.93
C ILE A 623 20.77 -23.35 -16.41
N ARG A 624 21.89 -22.94 -15.79
CA ARG A 624 22.07 -22.99 -14.35
C ARG A 624 20.93 -22.28 -13.60
N ILE A 625 20.56 -21.08 -14.02
CA ILE A 625 19.52 -20.29 -13.34
C ILE A 625 18.13 -20.86 -13.60
N ALA A 626 17.81 -21.28 -14.84
CA ALA A 626 16.49 -21.81 -15.17
C ALA A 626 16.23 -23.19 -14.55
N THR A 627 17.28 -24.01 -14.32
CA THR A 627 17.14 -25.40 -13.85
C THR A 627 17.47 -25.61 -12.37
N GLN A 628 18.12 -24.65 -11.71
CA GLN A 628 18.60 -24.79 -10.33
C GLN A 628 17.44 -24.99 -9.36
N GLU A 629 17.38 -26.16 -8.70
CA GLU A 629 16.37 -26.54 -7.71
C GLU A 629 16.68 -26.01 -6.30
N SER A 630 17.85 -25.38 -6.12
CA SER A 630 18.31 -24.97 -4.80
C SER A 630 17.43 -23.88 -4.22
N PHE A 631 16.92 -24.17 -3.05
CA PHE A 631 16.53 -23.35 -1.88
C PHE A 631 16.18 -21.84 -2.06
N ASP A 632 16.16 -21.30 -3.26
CA ASP A 632 15.58 -19.98 -3.49
C ASP A 632 14.12 -20.17 -3.94
N PRO A 633 13.14 -20.15 -3.01
CA PRO A 633 11.73 -20.24 -3.36
C PRO A 633 11.28 -19.01 -4.19
N HIS A 634 12.21 -18.13 -4.54
CA HIS A 634 12.00 -16.81 -5.08
C HIS A 634 12.15 -16.69 -6.59
N ILE A 635 12.39 -17.79 -7.34
CA ILE A 635 12.29 -17.75 -8.81
C ILE A 635 10.82 -18.00 -9.19
N GLU A 636 10.02 -16.95 -9.14
CA GLU A 636 8.57 -17.06 -9.36
C GLU A 636 8.14 -17.19 -10.81
N TYR A 637 8.99 -16.89 -11.78
CA TYR A 637 8.68 -17.04 -13.20
C TYR A 637 9.49 -18.18 -13.81
N ARG A 638 9.57 -19.30 -13.07
CA ARG A 638 10.29 -20.50 -13.56
C ARG A 638 9.72 -21.03 -14.88
N GLU A 639 8.41 -20.95 -15.07
CA GLU A 639 7.77 -21.32 -16.32
C GLU A 639 8.29 -20.45 -17.47
N VAL A 640 8.40 -19.14 -17.30
CA VAL A 640 8.96 -18.22 -18.30
C VAL A 640 10.44 -18.53 -18.53
N ALA A 641 11.22 -18.76 -17.48
CA ALA A 641 12.63 -19.13 -17.59
C ALA A 641 12.84 -20.43 -18.38
N LEU A 642 12.01 -21.45 -18.12
CA LEU A 642 12.04 -22.72 -18.83
C LEU A 642 11.56 -22.60 -20.28
N ASN A 643 10.57 -21.75 -20.55
CA ASN A 643 10.13 -21.45 -21.90
C ASN A 643 11.25 -20.76 -22.71
N VAL A 644 11.92 -19.75 -22.12
CA VAL A 644 13.09 -19.09 -22.74
C VAL A 644 14.21 -20.09 -23.04
N LEU A 645 14.54 -20.93 -22.06
CA LEU A 645 15.58 -21.99 -22.25
C LEU A 645 15.16 -23.02 -23.30
N GLY A 646 13.89 -23.45 -23.28
CA GLY A 646 13.34 -24.38 -24.26
C GLY A 646 13.42 -23.84 -25.68
N MET A 647 13.14 -22.55 -25.89
CA MET A 647 13.30 -21.89 -27.19
C MET A 647 14.76 -21.80 -27.61
N CYS A 648 15.71 -21.58 -26.71
CA CYS A 648 17.13 -21.61 -27.02
C CYS A 648 17.59 -23.02 -27.44
N TYR A 649 17.09 -24.09 -26.82
CA TYR A 649 17.35 -25.47 -27.25
C TYR A 649 16.72 -25.76 -28.63
N LEU A 650 15.53 -25.24 -28.87
CA LEU A 650 14.84 -25.38 -30.15
C LEU A 650 15.63 -24.73 -31.32
N GLU A 651 16.22 -23.57 -31.08
CA GLU A 651 17.11 -22.90 -32.03
C GLU A 651 18.40 -23.69 -32.31
N LYS A 652 18.91 -24.41 -31.30
CA LYS A 652 20.06 -25.33 -31.41
C LYS A 652 19.70 -26.69 -31.97
N GLU A 653 18.45 -26.93 -32.37
CA GLU A 653 17.91 -28.19 -32.84
C GLU A 653 17.98 -29.34 -31.80
N ASP A 654 18.15 -29.02 -30.51
CA ASP A 654 18.08 -29.99 -29.43
C ASP A 654 16.62 -30.14 -28.96
N TYR A 655 15.85 -30.86 -29.76
CA TYR A 655 14.40 -31.01 -29.57
C TYR A 655 14.05 -31.76 -28.30
N LEU A 656 14.89 -32.69 -27.86
CA LEU A 656 14.63 -33.45 -26.62
C LEU A 656 14.69 -32.59 -25.38
N ARG A 657 15.74 -31.76 -25.27
CA ARG A 657 15.87 -30.83 -24.16
C ARG A 657 14.84 -29.69 -24.22
N SER A 658 14.53 -29.23 -25.44
CA SER A 658 13.46 -28.26 -25.67
C SER A 658 12.12 -28.78 -25.13
N TYR A 659 11.73 -30.00 -25.51
CA TYR A 659 10.50 -30.65 -25.04
C TYR A 659 10.49 -30.84 -23.52
N SER A 660 11.61 -31.28 -22.94
CA SER A 660 11.74 -31.44 -21.49
C SER A 660 11.52 -30.12 -20.73
N CYS A 661 12.08 -29.01 -21.25
CA CYS A 661 11.86 -27.66 -20.65
C CYS A 661 10.39 -27.27 -20.68
N PHE A 662 9.69 -27.44 -21.80
CA PHE A 662 8.29 -27.08 -21.94
C PHE A 662 7.37 -27.95 -21.05
N CYS A 663 7.60 -29.27 -21.01
CA CYS A 663 6.86 -30.16 -20.11
C CYS A 663 7.05 -29.78 -18.64
N ARG A 664 8.28 -29.44 -18.25
CA ARG A 664 8.58 -28.98 -16.90
C ARG A 664 7.92 -27.63 -16.60
N ALA A 665 7.91 -26.70 -17.54
CA ALA A 665 7.20 -25.43 -17.40
C ALA A 665 5.69 -25.65 -17.15
N MET A 666 5.07 -26.58 -17.86
CA MET A 666 3.66 -26.95 -17.64
C MET A 666 3.41 -27.56 -16.25
N SER A 667 4.35 -28.37 -15.73
CA SER A 667 4.20 -29.01 -14.41
C SER A 667 4.29 -28.04 -13.23
N LEU A 668 4.89 -26.86 -13.43
CA LEU A 668 5.03 -25.84 -12.40
C LEU A 668 3.74 -25.03 -12.14
N ARG A 669 2.67 -25.30 -12.87
CA ARG A 669 1.38 -24.62 -12.69
C ARG A 669 0.80 -24.87 -11.29
N PRO A 670 0.42 -23.83 -10.55
CA PRO A 670 -0.42 -24.00 -9.37
C PRO A 670 -1.79 -24.55 -9.79
N ARG A 671 -2.21 -25.71 -9.27
CA ARG A 671 -3.50 -26.36 -9.57
C ARG A 671 -4.73 -25.47 -9.38
N LEU A 672 -4.62 -24.43 -8.55
CA LEU A 672 -5.71 -23.51 -8.18
C LEU A 672 -5.95 -22.37 -9.19
N LEU A 673 -5.03 -22.13 -10.14
CA LEU A 673 -5.16 -21.07 -11.14
C LEU A 673 -5.34 -21.63 -12.58
N ALA A 674 -5.48 -22.95 -12.70
CA ALA A 674 -5.45 -23.64 -13.98
C ALA A 674 -6.61 -23.30 -14.93
N GLU A 675 -7.73 -22.80 -14.40
CA GLU A 675 -8.94 -22.55 -15.22
C GLU A 675 -9.02 -21.14 -15.81
N LYS A 676 -8.29 -20.17 -15.25
CA LYS A 676 -8.37 -18.74 -15.67
C LYS A 676 -7.11 -18.17 -16.35
N TRP A 677 -5.97 -18.89 -16.34
CA TRP A 677 -4.71 -18.38 -16.88
C TRP A 677 -4.16 -19.31 -17.95
N SER A 678 -4.24 -18.90 -19.21
CA SER A 678 -3.51 -19.61 -20.25
C SER A 678 -2.00 -19.35 -20.10
N THR A 679 -1.16 -20.35 -20.39
CA THR A 679 0.30 -20.18 -20.44
C THR A 679 0.76 -20.23 -21.89
N SER A 680 1.86 -19.57 -22.19
CA SER A 680 2.53 -19.67 -23.49
C SER A 680 3.07 -21.06 -23.80
N THR A 681 3.20 -21.94 -22.80
CA THR A 681 3.81 -23.26 -22.95
C THR A 681 3.14 -24.17 -24.00
N PRO A 682 1.78 -24.24 -24.10
CA PRO A 682 1.13 -24.97 -25.20
C PRO A 682 1.52 -24.44 -26.58
N TRP A 683 1.70 -23.13 -26.71
CA TRP A 683 2.19 -22.52 -27.96
C TRP A 683 3.61 -22.96 -28.28
N HIS A 684 4.52 -22.97 -27.33
CA HIS A 684 5.90 -23.43 -27.51
C HIS A 684 5.95 -24.92 -27.92
N LEU A 685 5.10 -25.75 -27.34
CA LEU A 685 4.96 -27.16 -27.74
C LEU A 685 4.43 -27.29 -29.16
N ALA A 686 3.47 -26.45 -29.58
CA ALA A 686 2.98 -26.44 -30.96
C ALA A 686 4.07 -26.00 -31.96
N VAL A 687 4.89 -25.01 -31.64
CA VAL A 687 6.04 -24.59 -32.46
C VAL A 687 7.06 -25.71 -32.57
N LEU A 688 7.33 -26.42 -31.48
CA LEU A 688 8.22 -27.60 -31.50
C LEU A 688 7.65 -28.70 -32.39
N ALA A 689 6.39 -29.06 -32.26
CA ALA A 689 5.70 -30.04 -33.04
C ALA A 689 5.74 -29.68 -34.56
N TYR A 690 5.45 -28.41 -34.89
CA TYR A 690 5.55 -27.91 -36.27
C TYR A 690 6.93 -28.06 -36.85
N LYS A 691 8.00 -27.74 -36.13
CA LYS A 691 9.38 -27.92 -36.56
C LYS A 691 9.76 -29.40 -36.76
N LEU A 692 9.24 -30.30 -35.90
CA LEU A 692 9.47 -31.73 -36.03
C LEU A 692 8.73 -32.35 -37.23
N ILE A 693 7.55 -31.86 -37.58
CA ILE A 693 6.75 -32.36 -38.70
C ILE A 693 7.34 -31.90 -40.05
N ASN A 694 7.88 -30.68 -40.11
CA ASN A 694 8.41 -30.10 -41.36
C ASN A 694 9.92 -30.34 -41.57
N ARG A 695 10.48 -31.28 -40.84
CA ARG A 695 11.81 -31.85 -41.09
C ARG A 695 11.73 -33.11 -41.94
#